data_7a5685bad20d8aa2fef7f1fd752ed58c
#
_entry.id   7a5685bad20d8aa2fef7f1fd752ed58c
#
_cell.length_a   1.000
_cell.length_b   1.000
_cell.length_c   1.000
_cell.angle_alpha   90.00
_cell.angle_beta   90.00
_cell.angle_gamma   90.00
#
_symmetry.space_group_name_H-M   'P 1'
#
loop_
_entity.id
_entity.type
_entity.pdbx_description
1 polymer ?
#
loop_
_entity_poly.entity_id
_entity_poly.type
_entity_poly.pdbx_seq_one_letter_code
_entity_poly.pdbx_strand_id
1 'polypeptide(L)'
;MKKNLLILILIFSVTISYAQRTISPAGAVAKQVNKTKIYPELAQPTPLPSVNNQNSVKNQNKRTRLGKPSTASTISTVPMGSAGNAFGTAFGSRTNLWYDKNLNTIAFYHRSTIGVNGSTVISDIRYDYSTDGGATWPSGQVDQGPVYKAGAGDTHRARYPQGTIYNPSGNTNPTNAHNAVYGPVTDGTNWVENYEGTDQIGSATTNQQLWQTKLGGGNLNVVIPEGMQIVKNTGTTWVAANGMDQWPDANAVQHTNDSIFLAKGTYSGGNFIYDFRKTFDAPVVDSVGLSDISTAWSDDGLIGYVVRLVNDINQFPEIDSVLVPQVWKTEDGGDHWTLMTNSATNMNINALDTLVSLPGILMTTAFDVDCAVDTNNNLHIAVAIGGSPGGYSISSAYGNWGVFDIYTTDGGTTWYGEMVGKPELFRGEFGDGSTTNPFIDEDDRPQVTRSWDGTKIFISWFDTDTAEFGSGNLANLSPDWHVRGLDVNSMNLSTGIGNWTDSMNMTDQTAADGFCTFGCLSYYSISNSCGEGLPMVYVQLQSPQSTGSVVSFYYVDGGCVPEGSYTMPGHPVLLTAPLGISDLKKSGFDVSANYPNPFNGSTMVDVTLAKPADVTIELSNMVGQVLSTKTYKDLSAGKNHLTIDASDFAAGLYLYKVKVGGEVVTRTMSVK
;
A
#
# COMPACT_ATOMS: atom_id res chain seq x y z
N MET A 1 -31.56 -48.77 25.63
CA MET A 1 -30.19 -48.24 25.62
C MET A 1 -29.78 -48.05 24.16
N LYS A 2 -29.94 -46.87 23.63
CA LYS A 2 -29.52 -46.51 22.26
C LYS A 2 -28.24 -45.68 22.38
N LYS A 3 -27.13 -46.18 21.85
CA LYS A 3 -25.87 -45.46 21.72
C LYS A 3 -25.96 -44.56 20.51
N ASN A 4 -25.96 -43.27 20.70
CA ASN A 4 -25.80 -42.30 19.64
C ASN A 4 -24.32 -42.22 19.26
N LEU A 5 -24.03 -42.67 18.05
CA LEU A 5 -22.74 -42.51 17.41
C LEU A 5 -22.70 -41.10 16.80
N LEU A 6 -21.97 -40.19 17.44
CA LEU A 6 -21.67 -38.89 16.89
C LEU A 6 -20.55 -39.06 15.87
N ILE A 7 -20.89 -39.04 14.58
CA ILE A 7 -19.90 -38.98 13.51
C ILE A 7 -19.46 -37.53 13.40
N LEU A 8 -18.25 -37.28 13.90
CA LEU A 8 -17.55 -36.01 13.67
C LEU A 8 -17.01 -36.05 12.24
N ILE A 9 -17.74 -35.43 11.31
CA ILE A 9 -17.23 -35.17 9.96
C ILE A 9 -16.24 -34.04 10.10
N LEU A 10 -14.96 -34.35 10.16
CA LEU A 10 -13.87 -33.41 9.93
C LEU A 10 -13.90 -33.03 8.45
N ILE A 11 -14.56 -31.95 8.13
CA ILE A 11 -14.39 -31.30 6.82
C ILE A 11 -13.02 -30.64 6.89
N PHE A 12 -12.02 -31.30 6.35
CA PHE A 12 -10.82 -30.63 5.90
C PHE A 12 -11.21 -29.72 4.74
N SER A 13 -11.58 -28.50 5.03
CA SER A 13 -11.50 -27.44 4.03
C SER A 13 -10.01 -27.18 3.80
N VAL A 14 -9.47 -27.82 2.78
CA VAL A 14 -8.24 -27.35 2.17
C VAL A 14 -8.61 -26.00 1.57
N THR A 15 -8.44 -24.94 2.34
CA THR A 15 -8.39 -23.59 1.80
C THR A 15 -7.09 -23.53 1.00
N ILE A 16 -7.21 -23.75 -0.30
CA ILE A 16 -6.16 -23.42 -1.24
C ILE A 16 -6.06 -21.90 -1.14
N SER A 17 -5.03 -21.43 -0.47
CA SER A 17 -4.70 -19.99 -0.39
C SER A 17 -4.21 -19.54 -1.75
N TYR A 18 -5.15 -19.27 -2.64
CA TYR A 18 -4.86 -18.41 -3.77
C TYR A 18 -4.65 -17.00 -3.22
N ALA A 19 -3.90 -16.17 -3.94
CA ALA A 19 -3.67 -14.77 -3.63
C ALA A 19 -5.00 -13.99 -3.43
N GLN A 20 -5.65 -14.21 -2.29
CA GLN A 20 -6.92 -13.63 -1.92
C GLN A 20 -6.82 -13.04 -0.53
N ARG A 21 -7.01 -11.74 -0.45
CA ARG A 21 -7.35 -11.11 0.82
C ARG A 21 -8.87 -11.02 0.90
N THR A 22 -9.50 -11.93 1.62
CA THR A 22 -10.92 -11.86 1.90
C THR A 22 -11.16 -10.97 3.09
N ILE A 23 -11.89 -9.90 2.88
CA ILE A 23 -12.39 -9.04 3.95
C ILE A 23 -13.85 -9.43 4.19
N SER A 24 -14.20 -9.79 5.41
CA SER A 24 -15.58 -10.07 5.80
C SER A 24 -16.41 -8.77 5.84
N PRO A 25 -17.75 -8.82 5.81
CA PRO A 25 -18.59 -7.62 5.89
C PRO A 25 -18.21 -6.70 7.05
N ALA A 26 -18.30 -5.42 6.82
CA ALA A 26 -17.73 -4.30 7.55
C ALA A 26 -17.53 -4.41 9.07
N GLY A 27 -18.51 -4.84 9.84
CA GLY A 27 -18.38 -4.90 11.29
C GLY A 27 -17.49 -6.05 11.83
N ALA A 28 -17.24 -7.09 11.04
CA ALA A 28 -16.38 -8.21 11.42
C ALA A 28 -14.92 -7.97 10.99
N VAL A 29 -14.73 -7.18 9.94
CA VAL A 29 -13.43 -6.86 9.36
C VAL A 29 -12.63 -5.92 10.24
N ALA A 30 -13.22 -4.83 10.71
CA ALA A 30 -12.53 -3.93 11.63
C ALA A 30 -11.98 -4.69 12.84
N LYS A 31 -12.72 -5.67 13.38
CA LYS A 31 -12.23 -6.53 14.46
C LYS A 31 -11.08 -7.43 14.05
N GLN A 32 -11.14 -8.00 12.85
CA GLN A 32 -10.16 -9.00 12.41
C GLN A 32 -8.85 -8.36 11.95
N VAL A 33 -8.92 -7.26 11.23
CA VAL A 33 -7.73 -6.53 10.78
C VAL A 33 -7.08 -5.77 11.93
N ASN A 34 -7.85 -5.17 12.84
CA ASN A 34 -7.30 -4.60 14.07
C ASN A 34 -6.58 -5.64 14.92
N LYS A 35 -7.11 -6.85 15.03
CA LYS A 35 -6.42 -7.93 15.73
C LYS A 35 -5.10 -8.30 15.04
N THR A 36 -5.07 -8.38 13.72
CA THR A 36 -3.88 -8.81 12.98
C THR A 36 -2.78 -7.74 12.99
N LYS A 37 -3.13 -6.47 12.85
CA LYS A 37 -2.14 -5.37 12.85
C LYS A 37 -1.67 -4.95 14.26
N ILE A 38 -2.47 -5.12 15.29
CA ILE A 38 -2.23 -4.49 16.59
C ILE A 38 -1.83 -5.47 17.69
N TYR A 39 -2.50 -6.62 17.78
CA TYR A 39 -2.27 -7.60 18.85
C TYR A 39 -0.89 -8.27 18.87
N PRO A 40 -0.25 -8.51 17.72
CA PRO A 40 1.07 -9.14 17.70
C PRO A 40 2.12 -8.41 18.49
N GLU A 41 2.04 -7.10 18.54
CA GLU A 41 3.02 -6.28 19.21
C GLU A 41 2.77 -6.09 20.70
N LEU A 42 1.63 -6.45 21.19
CA LEU A 42 1.34 -6.52 22.63
C LEU A 42 2.00 -7.75 23.27
N ALA A 43 2.23 -8.81 22.49
CA ALA A 43 3.01 -9.95 22.95
C ALA A 43 4.49 -9.56 23.09
N GLN A 44 5.05 -9.70 24.30
CA GLN A 44 6.48 -9.50 24.54
C GLN A 44 7.25 -10.66 23.92
N PRO A 45 8.18 -10.44 22.98
CA PRO A 45 9.15 -11.49 22.69
C PRO A 45 10.02 -11.73 23.90
N THR A 46 10.18 -12.96 24.30
CA THR A 46 11.19 -13.33 25.28
C THR A 46 12.55 -12.93 24.73
N PRO A 47 13.44 -12.30 25.53
CA PRO A 47 14.77 -11.99 25.09
C PRO A 47 15.47 -13.26 24.62
N LEU A 48 15.78 -13.34 23.32
CA LEU A 48 16.62 -14.42 22.81
C LEU A 48 18.08 -14.04 23.02
N PRO A 49 18.95 -14.99 23.37
CA PRO A 49 20.38 -14.75 23.47
C PRO A 49 20.90 -14.26 22.11
N SER A 50 21.82 -13.31 22.16
CA SER A 50 22.47 -12.75 20.98
C SER A 50 23.10 -13.87 20.14
N VAL A 51 22.49 -14.15 18.99
CA VAL A 51 23.03 -15.12 18.04
C VAL A 51 23.83 -14.37 17.00
N ASN A 52 25.13 -14.25 17.25
CA ASN A 52 26.11 -13.92 16.22
C ASN A 52 26.21 -15.13 15.26
N ASN A 53 25.28 -15.28 14.34
CA ASN A 53 25.31 -16.38 13.38
C ASN A 53 25.08 -15.89 11.94
N GLN A 54 26.01 -15.06 11.45
CA GLN A 54 26.08 -14.72 10.02
C GLN A 54 26.35 -15.95 9.12
N ASN A 55 26.67 -17.12 9.68
CA ASN A 55 27.07 -18.31 8.93
C ASN A 55 25.98 -19.38 8.77
N SER A 56 24.83 -19.28 9.44
CA SER A 56 23.81 -20.33 9.40
C SER A 56 22.81 -20.17 8.26
N VAL A 57 22.58 -18.96 7.76
CA VAL A 57 21.61 -18.69 6.71
C VAL A 57 22.13 -19.10 5.33
N LYS A 58 23.44 -19.08 5.10
CA LYS A 58 24.06 -19.51 3.81
C LYS A 58 23.87 -20.99 3.46
N ASN A 59 23.42 -21.83 4.38
CA ASN A 59 23.35 -23.28 4.17
C ASN A 59 21.95 -23.86 4.00
N GLN A 60 20.87 -23.12 4.15
CA GLN A 60 19.53 -23.70 4.12
C GLN A 60 18.84 -23.65 2.73
N ASN A 61 19.31 -22.83 1.79
CA ASN A 61 18.70 -22.72 0.46
C ASN A 61 19.73 -22.73 -0.67
N LYS A 62 20.53 -23.80 -0.80
CA LYS A 62 21.12 -24.12 -2.11
C LYS A 62 20.04 -24.73 -3.00
N ARG A 63 19.17 -23.89 -3.56
CA ARG A 63 18.33 -24.28 -4.69
C ARG A 63 19.16 -24.18 -5.94
N THR A 64 19.07 -25.21 -6.78
CA THR A 64 19.87 -25.29 -8.02
C THR A 64 19.25 -24.35 -9.05
N ARG A 65 19.95 -23.29 -9.39
CA ARG A 65 19.57 -22.35 -10.44
C ARG A 65 19.46 -23.02 -11.79
N LEU A 66 18.41 -22.73 -12.52
CA LEU A 66 18.25 -23.02 -13.94
C LEU A 66 18.28 -21.70 -14.72
N GLY A 67 19.34 -20.93 -14.68
CA GLY A 67 19.36 -19.61 -15.25
C GLY A 67 20.51 -19.30 -16.20
N LYS A 68 20.24 -18.49 -17.22
CA LYS A 68 21.20 -17.86 -18.11
C LYS A 68 22.13 -16.90 -17.35
N PRO A 69 23.40 -16.76 -17.68
CA PRO A 69 24.27 -15.75 -17.13
C PRO A 69 23.78 -14.36 -17.59
N SER A 70 23.31 -13.57 -16.66
CA SER A 70 23.10 -12.12 -16.80
C SER A 70 24.48 -11.43 -16.69
N THR A 71 24.61 -10.25 -17.26
CA THR A 71 25.73 -9.35 -16.98
C THR A 71 25.79 -9.12 -15.48
N ALA A 72 26.93 -9.38 -14.85
CA ALA A 72 27.11 -9.28 -13.41
C ALA A 72 26.54 -7.96 -12.87
N SER A 73 25.53 -8.07 -12.02
CA SER A 73 24.99 -6.93 -11.28
C SER A 73 26.06 -6.39 -10.34
N THR A 74 26.18 -5.08 -10.25
CA THR A 74 27.08 -4.40 -9.29
C THR A 74 26.45 -4.30 -7.90
N ILE A 75 25.24 -4.81 -7.71
CA ILE A 75 24.52 -4.72 -6.43
C ILE A 75 25.19 -5.59 -5.38
N SER A 76 25.43 -4.98 -4.24
CA SER A 76 25.91 -5.65 -3.03
C SER A 76 24.98 -5.32 -1.84
N THR A 77 25.12 -6.08 -0.76
CA THR A 77 24.36 -5.84 0.48
C THR A 77 25.30 -5.44 1.59
N VAL A 78 24.96 -4.37 2.30
CA VAL A 78 25.72 -3.86 3.44
C VAL A 78 24.91 -4.12 4.71
N PRO A 79 25.45 -4.90 5.67
CA PRO A 79 24.77 -5.12 6.94
C PRO A 79 24.68 -3.81 7.73
N MET A 80 23.52 -3.58 8.31
CA MET A 80 23.20 -2.43 9.15
C MET A 80 22.86 -2.89 10.57
N GLY A 81 22.03 -2.13 11.27
CA GLY A 81 21.52 -2.46 12.58
C GLY A 81 20.52 -3.62 12.62
N SER A 82 19.83 -3.72 13.74
CA SER A 82 18.89 -4.80 13.98
C SER A 82 17.70 -4.30 14.81
N ALA A 83 16.59 -5.03 14.74
CA ALA A 83 15.45 -4.81 15.63
C ALA A 83 15.03 -6.09 16.34
N GLY A 84 14.36 -5.95 17.47
CA GLY A 84 13.89 -7.08 18.27
C GLY A 84 12.86 -7.95 17.56
N ASN A 85 12.25 -7.43 16.49
CA ASN A 85 11.31 -8.15 15.60
C ASN A 85 11.06 -7.33 14.33
N ALA A 86 10.30 -7.89 13.37
CA ALA A 86 9.99 -7.25 12.08
C ALA A 86 8.93 -6.14 12.16
N PHE A 87 8.19 -6.03 13.26
CA PHE A 87 6.97 -5.20 13.29
C PHE A 87 7.20 -3.69 13.15
N GLY A 88 8.43 -3.19 13.32
CA GLY A 88 8.76 -1.79 13.08
C GLY A 88 8.80 -1.40 11.60
N THR A 89 8.90 -2.37 10.70
CA THR A 89 9.05 -2.17 9.25
C THR A 89 8.03 -2.93 8.41
N ALA A 90 7.29 -3.86 9.00
CA ALA A 90 6.42 -4.79 8.30
C ALA A 90 5.06 -4.21 7.92
N PHE A 91 4.52 -3.29 8.71
CA PHE A 91 3.22 -2.67 8.42
C PHE A 91 3.43 -1.36 7.66
N GLY A 92 2.37 -0.73 7.19
CA GLY A 92 2.30 0.47 6.36
C GLY A 92 3.26 1.63 6.65
N SER A 93 4.40 1.33 7.30
CA SER A 93 5.49 2.28 7.53
C SER A 93 6.21 2.54 6.23
N ARG A 94 5.92 3.68 5.59
CA ARG A 94 6.50 4.05 4.29
C ARG A 94 7.74 4.93 4.44
N THR A 95 7.91 5.60 5.57
CA THR A 95 8.97 6.58 5.78
C THR A 95 9.93 6.11 6.87
N ASN A 96 10.49 4.92 6.71
CA ASN A 96 11.58 4.44 7.57
C ASN A 96 12.96 4.85 7.06
N LEU A 97 13.08 5.15 5.77
CA LEU A 97 14.33 5.47 5.11
C LEU A 97 14.24 6.86 4.45
N TRP A 98 15.20 7.72 4.75
CA TRP A 98 15.22 9.08 4.22
C TRP A 98 16.59 9.47 3.73
N TYR A 99 16.67 10.12 2.56
CA TYR A 99 17.90 10.71 2.01
C TYR A 99 17.80 12.22 1.92
N ASP A 100 18.82 12.93 2.38
CA ASP A 100 19.02 14.37 2.14
C ASP A 100 20.23 14.59 1.24
N LYS A 101 20.00 15.17 0.07
CA LYS A 101 21.03 15.42 -0.96
C LYS A 101 22.08 16.43 -0.50
N ASN A 102 21.68 17.48 0.22
CA ASN A 102 22.60 18.55 0.62
C ASN A 102 23.60 18.09 1.67
N LEU A 103 23.22 17.05 2.42
CA LEU A 103 24.09 16.39 3.39
C LEU A 103 24.77 15.14 2.82
N ASN A 104 24.32 14.66 1.66
CA ASN A 104 24.65 13.33 1.14
C ASN A 104 24.45 12.23 2.19
N THR A 105 23.38 12.36 2.99
CA THR A 105 23.14 11.53 4.18
C THR A 105 21.85 10.74 4.02
N ILE A 106 21.93 9.45 4.35
CA ILE A 106 20.78 8.54 4.48
C ILE A 106 20.60 8.23 5.95
N ALA A 107 19.36 8.19 6.44
CA ALA A 107 19.00 7.68 7.76
C ALA A 107 17.88 6.64 7.64
N PHE A 108 18.01 5.55 8.39
CA PHE A 108 17.03 4.47 8.50
C PHE A 108 16.56 4.35 9.94
N TYR A 109 15.26 4.49 10.16
CA TYR A 109 14.64 4.51 11.50
C TYR A 109 14.00 3.18 11.81
N HIS A 110 14.33 2.63 13.00
CA HIS A 110 13.87 1.32 13.41
C HIS A 110 13.73 1.21 14.92
N ARG A 111 13.12 0.13 15.39
CA ARG A 111 13.08 -0.22 16.82
C ARG A 111 14.39 -0.80 17.27
N SER A 112 14.70 -0.66 18.56
CA SER A 112 15.94 -1.17 19.15
C SER A 112 15.96 -2.70 19.29
N THR A 113 17.16 -3.22 19.48
CA THR A 113 17.42 -4.60 19.93
C THR A 113 18.04 -4.59 21.33
N ILE A 114 17.63 -5.48 22.21
CA ILE A 114 18.18 -5.57 23.57
C ILE A 114 19.67 -5.91 23.51
N GLY A 115 20.46 -5.15 24.29
CA GLY A 115 21.90 -5.35 24.41
C GLY A 115 22.74 -4.61 23.37
N VAL A 116 22.14 -4.02 22.34
CA VAL A 116 22.85 -3.24 21.34
C VAL A 116 22.90 -1.79 21.77
N ASN A 117 24.09 -1.17 21.72
CA ASN A 117 24.35 0.22 22.10
C ASN A 117 23.66 0.66 23.41
N GLY A 118 23.65 -0.24 24.40
CA GLY A 118 23.11 0.02 25.74
C GLY A 118 21.57 -0.02 25.83
N SER A 119 20.88 -0.48 24.80
CA SER A 119 19.44 -0.69 24.85
C SER A 119 19.09 -1.78 25.85
N THR A 120 18.16 -1.49 26.75
CA THR A 120 17.61 -2.44 27.72
C THR A 120 16.23 -2.96 27.34
N VAL A 121 15.64 -2.37 26.29
CA VAL A 121 14.30 -2.66 25.78
C VAL A 121 14.31 -2.69 24.25
N ILE A 122 13.29 -3.27 23.64
CA ILE A 122 13.10 -3.28 22.19
C ILE A 122 12.20 -2.13 21.71
N SER A 123 11.86 -1.22 22.59
CA SER A 123 10.79 -0.22 22.37
C SER A 123 11.32 1.20 22.19
N ASP A 124 12.64 1.39 22.26
CA ASP A 124 13.28 2.64 21.85
C ASP A 124 13.27 2.75 20.33
N ILE A 125 13.19 3.96 19.79
CA ILE A 125 13.41 4.22 18.36
C ILE A 125 14.85 4.66 18.17
N ARG A 126 15.55 3.97 17.30
CA ARG A 126 16.94 4.17 16.92
C ARG A 126 17.06 4.40 15.43
N TYR A 127 18.26 4.67 14.97
CA TYR A 127 18.54 4.85 13.55
C TYR A 127 19.94 4.39 13.17
N ASP A 128 20.06 3.99 11.92
CA ASP A 128 21.35 3.83 11.23
C ASP A 128 21.51 4.98 10.26
N TYR A 129 22.72 5.48 10.06
CA TYR A 129 22.95 6.52 9.09
C TYR A 129 24.28 6.37 8.33
N SER A 130 24.27 6.89 7.10
CA SER A 130 25.44 7.00 6.23
C SER A 130 25.58 8.46 5.83
N THR A 131 26.80 8.99 5.83
CA THR A 131 27.11 10.38 5.44
C THR A 131 27.81 10.49 4.08
N ASP A 132 27.84 9.40 3.33
CA ASP A 132 28.47 9.30 2.02
C ASP A 132 27.52 8.71 0.94
N GLY A 133 26.20 8.89 1.12
CA GLY A 133 25.20 8.44 0.18
C GLY A 133 24.97 6.92 0.19
N GLY A 134 25.26 6.25 1.29
CA GLY A 134 25.07 4.80 1.44
C GLY A 134 26.29 3.97 1.11
N ALA A 135 27.41 4.58 0.67
CA ALA A 135 28.61 3.85 0.31
C ALA A 135 29.24 3.13 1.52
N THR A 136 29.15 3.74 2.72
CA THR A 136 29.60 3.09 3.95
C THR A 136 28.61 3.26 5.10
N TRP A 137 28.58 2.24 5.99
CA TRP A 137 27.78 2.20 7.21
C TRP A 137 28.68 1.80 8.39
N PRO A 138 29.53 2.71 8.88
CA PRO A 138 30.46 2.40 9.94
C PRO A 138 29.74 1.96 11.23
N SER A 139 30.35 1.10 12.03
CA SER A 139 29.76 0.60 13.28
C SER A 139 29.39 1.70 14.29
N GLY A 140 30.07 2.86 14.23
CA GLY A 140 29.72 4.04 15.03
C GLY A 140 28.54 4.85 14.47
N GLN A 141 27.93 4.43 13.38
CA GLN A 141 26.76 5.06 12.76
C GLN A 141 25.56 4.09 12.67
N VAL A 142 25.67 2.91 13.27
CA VAL A 142 24.64 1.88 13.32
C VAL A 142 24.03 1.82 14.71
N ASP A 143 22.72 1.60 14.81
CA ASP A 143 21.94 1.57 16.06
C ASP A 143 22.14 2.82 16.95
N GLN A 144 22.23 3.96 16.36
CA GLN A 144 22.44 5.24 17.06
C GLN A 144 21.17 5.75 17.76
N GLY A 145 21.30 6.76 18.57
CA GLY A 145 20.23 7.37 19.36
C GLY A 145 20.19 6.84 20.80
N PRO A 146 19.01 6.74 21.45
CA PRO A 146 17.66 6.74 20.85
C PRO A 146 17.14 8.12 20.45
N VAL A 147 16.38 8.21 19.37
CA VAL A 147 15.61 9.41 18.99
C VAL A 147 14.33 9.50 19.82
N TYR A 148 13.78 8.36 20.23
CA TYR A 148 12.75 8.23 21.25
C TYR A 148 13.15 7.12 22.23
N LYS A 149 13.06 7.40 23.52
CA LYS A 149 13.36 6.47 24.58
C LYS A 149 12.09 6.07 25.32
N ALA A 150 11.85 4.77 25.41
CA ALA A 150 10.74 4.23 26.17
C ALA A 150 10.79 4.64 27.63
N GLY A 151 9.64 4.72 28.28
CA GLY A 151 9.54 5.04 29.71
C GLY A 151 10.19 3.99 30.61
N ALA A 152 10.51 4.39 31.84
CA ALA A 152 11.08 3.50 32.82
C ALA A 152 10.19 2.26 33.02
N GLY A 153 10.79 1.08 32.98
CA GLY A 153 10.04 -0.18 33.06
C GLY A 153 9.27 -0.51 31.76
N ASP A 154 9.66 0.10 30.65
CA ASP A 154 9.04 -0.12 29.34
C ASP A 154 7.53 0.21 29.30
N THR A 155 7.13 1.27 30.00
CA THR A 155 5.72 1.65 30.17
C THR A 155 5.17 2.43 28.98
N HIS A 156 6.04 3.03 28.14
CA HIS A 156 5.68 3.79 26.94
C HIS A 156 6.47 3.25 25.76
N ARG A 157 5.96 2.17 25.17
CA ARG A 157 6.64 1.39 24.15
C ARG A 157 6.35 1.97 22.78
N ALA A 158 7.36 2.52 22.12
CA ALA A 158 7.21 3.04 20.75
C ALA A 158 7.02 1.89 19.73
N ARG A 159 6.23 2.21 18.68
CA ARG A 159 5.91 1.32 17.57
C ARG A 159 5.93 2.10 16.27
N TYR A 160 6.00 1.39 15.15
CA TYR A 160 5.77 1.89 13.78
C TYR A 160 6.40 3.26 13.50
N PRO A 161 7.75 3.40 13.60
CA PRO A 161 8.39 4.69 13.40
C PRO A 161 8.18 5.19 11.97
N GLN A 162 7.86 6.47 11.85
CA GLN A 162 8.07 7.26 10.65
C GLN A 162 9.18 8.24 10.97
N GLY A 163 10.10 8.47 10.02
CA GLY A 163 11.23 9.35 10.31
C GLY A 163 11.78 10.07 9.09
N THR A 164 12.29 11.27 9.30
CA THR A 164 12.88 12.12 8.27
C THR A 164 14.11 12.85 8.83
N ILE A 165 14.92 13.40 7.93
CA ILE A 165 16.04 14.29 8.30
C ILE A 165 15.61 15.75 8.11
N TYR A 166 15.64 16.53 9.18
CA TYR A 166 15.58 17.99 9.09
C TYR A 166 16.96 18.55 8.87
N ASN A 167 17.14 19.23 7.76
CA ASN A 167 18.37 19.93 7.41
C ASN A 167 18.13 21.44 7.41
N PRO A 168 18.74 22.21 8.32
CA PRO A 168 18.64 23.67 8.30
C PRO A 168 19.10 24.25 6.96
N SER A 169 18.42 25.31 6.50
CA SER A 169 18.74 25.94 5.23
C SER A 169 20.22 26.32 5.11
N GLY A 170 20.86 25.92 4.01
CA GLY A 170 22.27 26.16 3.72
C GLY A 170 23.26 25.27 4.49
N ASN A 171 22.79 24.34 5.31
CA ASN A 171 23.69 23.43 6.02
C ASN A 171 24.11 22.26 5.12
N THR A 172 25.41 21.95 5.15
CA THR A 172 26.04 20.82 4.44
C THR A 172 26.77 19.85 5.38
N ASN A 173 26.67 20.09 6.70
CA ASN A 173 27.29 19.24 7.71
C ASN A 173 26.22 18.35 8.37
N PRO A 174 26.27 17.01 8.21
CA PRO A 174 25.30 16.09 8.81
C PRO A 174 25.11 16.28 10.32
N THR A 175 26.18 16.61 11.06
CA THR A 175 26.10 16.80 12.51
C THR A 175 25.34 18.05 12.95
N ASN A 176 24.94 18.94 12.04
CA ASN A 176 24.06 20.07 12.33
C ASN A 176 22.61 19.81 11.90
N ALA A 177 22.35 18.65 11.33
CA ALA A 177 21.00 18.22 10.97
C ALA A 177 20.36 17.39 12.10
N HIS A 178 19.08 17.22 12.05
CA HIS A 178 18.30 16.53 13.08
C HIS A 178 17.45 15.43 12.50
N ASN A 179 17.33 14.32 13.23
CA ASN A 179 16.31 13.33 13.01
C ASN A 179 14.96 13.85 13.54
N ALA A 180 13.89 13.55 12.84
CA ALA A 180 12.54 13.75 13.31
C ALA A 180 11.78 12.44 13.17
N VAL A 181 11.22 11.91 14.25
CA VAL A 181 10.47 10.65 14.26
C VAL A 181 9.11 10.85 14.91
N TYR A 182 8.14 10.05 14.45
CA TYR A 182 6.76 10.09 14.89
C TYR A 182 6.15 8.69 14.87
N GLY A 183 5.32 8.36 15.86
CA GLY A 183 4.66 7.08 15.89
C GLY A 183 3.75 6.87 17.12
N PRO A 184 3.08 5.71 17.22
CA PRO A 184 2.23 5.38 18.35
C PRO A 184 3.00 4.78 19.51
N VAL A 185 2.40 4.86 20.70
CA VAL A 185 2.91 4.30 21.96
C VAL A 185 1.88 3.38 22.57
N THR A 186 2.35 2.24 23.08
CA THR A 186 1.54 1.29 23.86
C THR A 186 2.10 1.10 25.26
N ASP A 187 1.23 0.84 26.24
CA ASP A 187 1.62 0.41 27.59
C ASP A 187 1.89 -1.10 27.70
N GLY A 188 1.76 -1.81 26.57
CA GLY A 188 1.87 -3.27 26.49
C GLY A 188 0.52 -3.98 26.49
N THR A 189 -0.57 -3.26 26.73
CA THR A 189 -1.95 -3.77 26.69
C THR A 189 -2.80 -2.93 25.77
N ASN A 190 -2.65 -1.59 25.82
CA ASN A 190 -3.43 -0.63 25.06
C ASN A 190 -2.53 0.35 24.33
N TRP A 191 -3.03 0.95 23.26
CA TRP A 191 -2.46 2.14 22.66
C TRP A 191 -2.84 3.34 23.55
N VAL A 192 -1.85 4.14 23.94
CA VAL A 192 -2.09 5.18 24.96
C VAL A 192 -1.78 6.58 24.50
N GLU A 193 -0.77 6.72 23.65
CA GLU A 193 -0.25 8.03 23.23
C GLU A 193 0.42 7.92 21.86
N ASN A 194 0.80 9.08 21.29
CA ASN A 194 1.77 9.15 20.20
C ASN A 194 3.07 9.77 20.73
N TYR A 195 4.19 9.37 20.15
CA TYR A 195 5.49 9.99 20.42
C TYR A 195 5.96 10.86 19.27
N GLU A 196 6.69 11.87 19.65
CA GLU A 196 7.51 12.71 18.78
C GLU A 196 8.93 12.69 19.35
N GLY A 197 9.92 12.45 18.48
CA GLY A 197 11.31 12.41 18.87
C GLY A 197 12.17 13.24 17.93
N THR A 198 13.12 13.97 18.50
CA THR A 198 14.10 14.75 17.73
C THR A 198 15.46 14.65 18.40
N ASP A 199 16.48 14.35 17.62
CA ASP A 199 17.86 14.45 18.05
C ASP A 199 18.75 14.96 16.91
N GLN A 200 19.92 15.45 17.25
CA GLN A 200 20.95 15.83 16.28
C GLN A 200 21.62 14.56 15.75
N ILE A 201 21.84 14.44 14.45
CA ILE A 201 22.46 13.24 13.83
C ILE A 201 23.81 12.96 14.49
N GLY A 202 23.98 11.72 14.95
CA GLY A 202 25.15 11.25 15.68
C GLY A 202 25.20 11.66 17.15
N SER A 203 24.14 12.26 17.69
CA SER A 203 23.99 12.60 19.11
C SER A 203 23.32 11.45 19.88
N ALA A 204 23.56 11.40 21.18
CA ALA A 204 22.81 10.56 22.13
C ALA A 204 21.79 11.39 22.94
N THR A 205 21.58 12.65 22.61
CA THR A 205 20.65 13.53 23.33
C THR A 205 19.31 13.52 22.64
N THR A 206 18.30 13.00 23.32
CA THR A 206 16.93 12.89 22.82
C THR A 206 16.08 14.03 23.36
N ASN A 207 15.40 14.72 22.46
CA ASN A 207 14.26 15.58 22.79
C ASN A 207 12.99 14.86 22.35
N GLN A 208 12.13 14.50 23.29
CA GLN A 208 10.92 13.74 23.01
C GLN A 208 9.71 14.33 23.70
N GLN A 209 8.57 14.16 23.07
CA GLN A 209 7.28 14.50 23.63
C GLN A 209 6.30 13.36 23.45
N LEU A 210 5.34 13.25 24.38
CA LEU A 210 4.19 12.37 24.29
C LEU A 210 2.94 13.24 24.23
N TRP A 211 2.01 12.85 23.41
CA TRP A 211 0.75 13.56 23.28
C TRP A 211 -0.40 12.61 23.02
N GLN A 212 -1.58 13.04 23.43
CA GLN A 212 -2.82 12.30 23.27
C GLN A 212 -3.73 13.02 22.29
N THR A 213 -4.15 12.31 21.25
CA THR A 213 -5.13 12.84 20.30
C THR A 213 -6.53 12.66 20.88
N LYS A 214 -7.26 13.75 21.03
CA LYS A 214 -8.72 13.70 21.32
C LYS A 214 -9.45 13.96 20.02
N LEU A 215 -9.96 12.92 19.41
CA LEU A 215 -10.87 13.00 18.28
C LEU A 215 -12.27 12.96 18.85
N GLY A 216 -13.05 14.05 18.78
CA GLY A 216 -14.46 14.14 19.16
C GLY A 216 -14.86 13.49 20.49
N GLY A 217 -15.74 14.03 21.24
CA GLY A 217 -16.39 13.36 22.37
C GLY A 217 -15.56 12.98 23.62
N GLY A 218 -14.24 13.20 23.63
CA GLY A 218 -13.41 13.04 24.84
C GLY A 218 -12.69 11.69 24.99
N ASN A 219 -12.82 10.77 24.06
CA ASN A 219 -12.04 9.53 24.05
C ASN A 219 -10.62 9.78 23.53
N LEU A 220 -9.65 9.01 24.08
CA LEU A 220 -8.26 9.06 23.66
C LEU A 220 -8.08 8.18 22.44
N ASN A 221 -7.75 8.79 21.31
CA ASN A 221 -7.42 8.06 20.09
C ASN A 221 -5.94 8.19 19.84
N VAL A 222 -5.28 7.05 19.69
CA VAL A 222 -3.93 6.96 19.18
C VAL A 222 -4.01 6.78 17.68
N VAL A 223 -3.28 7.60 16.93
CA VAL A 223 -3.18 7.45 15.48
C VAL A 223 -1.95 6.65 15.13
N ILE A 224 -2.07 5.76 14.15
CA ILE A 224 -0.93 5.03 13.59
C ILE A 224 -0.59 5.71 12.27
N PRO A 225 0.48 6.51 12.22
CA PRO A 225 0.92 7.16 11.00
C PRO A 225 1.52 6.13 10.05
N GLU A 226 1.20 6.31 8.77
CA GLU A 226 1.71 5.46 7.70
C GLU A 226 2.42 6.29 6.62
N GLY A 227 2.29 7.62 6.66
CA GLY A 227 3.00 8.54 5.79
C GLY A 227 3.57 9.74 6.55
N MET A 228 4.85 10.02 6.38
CA MET A 228 5.52 11.20 6.90
C MET A 228 6.42 11.79 5.83
N GLN A 229 6.37 13.10 5.65
CA GLN A 229 7.25 13.79 4.73
C GLN A 229 7.74 15.11 5.33
N ILE A 230 9.01 15.43 5.10
CA ILE A 230 9.54 16.77 5.33
C ILE A 230 9.57 17.55 4.02
N VAL A 231 9.06 18.78 4.06
CA VAL A 231 9.06 19.68 2.90
C VAL A 231 10.46 20.27 2.70
N LYS A 232 11.03 20.01 1.54
CA LYS A 232 12.45 20.32 1.24
C LYS A 232 12.87 21.76 1.49
N ASN A 233 12.05 22.74 1.08
CA ASN A 233 12.44 24.15 1.16
C ASN A 233 12.04 24.83 2.48
N THR A 234 11.06 24.32 3.19
CA THR A 234 10.58 24.92 4.44
C THR A 234 11.03 24.17 5.69
N GLY A 235 11.40 22.89 5.54
CA GLY A 235 11.70 22.01 6.67
C GLY A 235 10.47 21.67 7.52
N THR A 236 9.26 21.96 7.03
CA THR A 236 8.00 21.57 7.68
C THR A 236 7.78 20.08 7.51
N THR A 237 7.42 19.40 8.57
CA THR A 237 7.11 17.97 8.55
C THR A 237 5.61 17.75 8.56
N TRP A 238 5.13 16.86 7.72
CA TRP A 238 3.75 16.43 7.69
C TRP A 238 3.64 14.95 7.99
N VAL A 239 2.67 14.60 8.82
CA VAL A 239 2.34 13.21 9.19
C VAL A 239 0.88 12.96 8.87
N ALA A 240 0.62 11.91 8.11
CA ALA A 240 -0.73 11.47 7.79
C ALA A 240 -1.03 10.13 8.45
N ALA A 241 -2.22 10.02 9.02
CA ALA A 241 -2.72 8.79 9.61
C ALA A 241 -4.22 8.67 9.40
N ASN A 242 -4.72 7.45 9.35
CA ASN A 242 -6.14 7.22 9.48
C ASN A 242 -6.55 7.53 10.93
N GLY A 243 -7.62 8.31 11.11
CA GLY A 243 -8.24 8.53 12.41
C GLY A 243 -8.91 7.25 12.85
N MET A 244 -8.25 6.50 13.72
CA MET A 244 -8.72 5.21 14.18
C MET A 244 -9.23 5.31 15.58
N ASP A 245 -10.50 5.00 15.77
CA ASP A 245 -11.04 4.61 17.06
C ASP A 245 -10.82 3.11 17.22
N GLN A 246 -9.62 2.74 17.64
CA GLN A 246 -9.15 1.34 17.60
C GLN A 246 -9.77 0.47 18.67
N TRP A 247 -10.31 1.06 19.72
CA TRP A 247 -10.80 0.33 20.88
C TRP A 247 -12.29 0.62 21.08
N PRO A 248 -13.03 -0.38 21.52
CA PRO A 248 -14.35 -0.09 21.99
C PRO A 248 -14.23 0.98 23.09
N ASP A 249 -15.05 2.01 22.99
CA ASP A 249 -15.20 3.01 24.05
C ASP A 249 -15.59 2.34 25.39
N ALA A 250 -15.72 3.11 26.45
CA ALA A 250 -16.13 2.58 27.74
C ALA A 250 -17.49 1.83 27.70
N ASN A 251 -18.26 1.97 26.63
CA ASN A 251 -19.53 1.29 26.38
C ASN A 251 -19.41 0.09 25.43
N ALA A 252 -18.17 -0.34 25.10
CA ALA A 252 -17.88 -1.38 24.12
C ALA A 252 -18.37 -1.08 22.68
N VAL A 253 -18.59 0.17 22.34
CA VAL A 253 -18.91 0.60 20.98
C VAL A 253 -17.62 0.79 20.22
N GLN A 254 -17.46 0.07 19.12
CA GLN A 254 -16.33 0.18 18.22
C GLN A 254 -16.65 1.27 17.18
N HIS A 255 -15.84 2.31 17.14
CA HIS A 255 -15.95 3.37 16.17
C HIS A 255 -15.12 3.05 14.94
N THR A 256 -15.50 3.60 13.81
CA THR A 256 -14.92 3.32 12.51
C THR A 256 -14.02 4.45 12.04
N ASN A 257 -13.14 4.16 11.08
CA ASN A 257 -12.21 5.14 10.51
C ASN A 257 -12.95 6.12 9.59
N ASP A 258 -13.55 7.14 10.18
CA ASP A 258 -14.33 8.16 9.48
C ASP A 258 -13.54 9.45 9.24
N SER A 259 -12.29 9.50 9.68
CA SER A 259 -11.49 10.73 9.62
C SER A 259 -10.07 10.49 9.15
N ILE A 260 -9.50 11.54 8.57
CA ILE A 260 -8.07 11.65 8.28
C ILE A 260 -7.45 12.56 9.34
N PHE A 261 -6.34 12.10 9.91
CA PHE A 261 -5.55 12.89 10.84
C PHE A 261 -4.29 13.41 10.15
N LEU A 262 -4.04 14.72 10.29
CA LEU A 262 -2.82 15.35 9.84
C LEU A 262 -2.14 16.08 11.01
N ALA A 263 -0.83 15.93 11.11
CA ALA A 263 -0.01 16.73 12.02
C ALA A 263 1.05 17.48 11.22
N LYS A 264 1.22 18.77 11.52
CA LYS A 264 2.25 19.65 10.97
C LYS A 264 3.28 19.95 12.04
N GLY A 265 4.51 19.55 11.81
CA GLY A 265 5.64 19.81 12.68
C GLY A 265 6.52 20.94 12.13
N THR A 266 6.96 21.83 13.00
CA THR A 266 7.94 22.85 12.70
C THR A 266 9.12 22.73 13.64
N TYR A 267 10.33 22.91 13.11
CA TYR A 267 11.53 22.87 13.94
C TYR A 267 11.74 24.19 14.67
N SER A 268 11.88 24.14 16.00
CA SER A 268 12.14 25.28 16.84
C SER A 268 12.93 24.90 18.10
N GLY A 269 14.04 25.58 18.35
CA GLY A 269 14.79 25.44 19.59
C GLY A 269 15.36 24.04 19.88
N GLY A 270 15.65 23.26 18.85
CA GLY A 270 16.19 21.88 18.98
C GLY A 270 15.13 20.78 18.92
N ASN A 271 13.85 21.14 18.76
CA ASN A 271 12.74 20.20 18.72
C ASN A 271 11.86 20.43 17.49
N PHE A 272 11.20 19.37 17.04
CA PHE A 272 10.00 19.50 16.26
C PHE A 272 8.82 19.74 17.20
N ILE A 273 8.00 20.73 16.85
CA ILE A 273 6.78 21.06 17.57
C ILE A 273 5.63 20.80 16.62
N TYR A 274 4.81 19.80 16.92
CA TYR A 274 3.59 19.50 16.18
C TYR A 274 2.42 20.22 16.82
N ASP A 275 2.32 21.51 16.58
CA ASP A 275 1.31 22.39 17.14
C ASP A 275 0.01 22.45 16.32
N PHE A 276 0.09 22.04 15.04
CA PHE A 276 -1.06 21.94 14.17
C PHE A 276 -1.45 20.48 14.01
N ARG A 277 -2.66 20.15 14.45
CA ARG A 277 -3.26 18.83 14.29
C ARG A 277 -4.66 19.01 13.78
N LYS A 278 -4.93 18.49 12.60
CA LYS A 278 -6.21 18.60 11.93
C LYS A 278 -6.79 17.22 11.68
N THR A 279 -8.05 17.08 11.99
CA THR A 279 -8.88 15.99 11.51
C THR A 279 -9.88 16.56 10.53
N PHE A 280 -10.15 15.84 9.46
CA PHE A 280 -11.26 16.13 8.59
C PHE A 280 -12.03 14.86 8.28
N ASP A 281 -13.35 15.02 8.26
CA ASP A 281 -14.24 13.91 7.97
C ASP A 281 -13.95 13.44 6.55
N ALA A 282 -13.69 12.19 6.42
CA ALA A 282 -13.67 11.57 5.11
C ALA A 282 -14.99 10.83 4.97
N PRO A 283 -15.77 11.08 3.92
CA PRO A 283 -17.02 10.38 3.73
C PRO A 283 -16.71 8.89 3.52
N VAL A 284 -16.79 8.15 4.60
CA VAL A 284 -16.70 6.69 4.60
C VAL A 284 -18.10 6.20 4.83
N VAL A 285 -18.60 5.49 3.88
CA VAL A 285 -19.97 4.95 3.95
C VAL A 285 -19.98 3.56 4.55
N ASP A 286 -18.85 2.88 4.55
CA ASP A 286 -18.73 1.59 5.22
C ASP A 286 -17.42 1.49 5.99
N SER A 287 -17.47 0.82 7.13
CA SER A 287 -16.40 0.68 8.12
C SER A 287 -15.24 -0.22 7.69
N VAL A 288 -14.91 -0.24 6.43
CA VAL A 288 -13.73 -0.92 5.92
C VAL A 288 -12.53 0.00 6.13
N GLY A 289 -12.13 0.11 7.36
CA GLY A 289 -10.99 0.86 7.67
C GLY A 289 -9.80 -0.02 7.89
N LEU A 290 -8.87 -0.04 7.00
CA LEU A 290 -7.44 -0.32 7.26
C LEU A 290 -6.73 -0.46 5.92
N SER A 291 -6.96 0.48 5.05
CA SER A 291 -6.01 0.75 3.98
C SER A 291 -4.93 1.66 4.54
N ASP A 292 -3.77 1.57 3.95
CA ASP A 292 -2.71 2.52 4.22
C ASP A 292 -3.12 3.93 3.78
N ILE A 293 -2.43 4.91 4.33
CA ILE A 293 -2.52 6.32 3.97
C ILE A 293 -1.13 6.85 3.69
N SER A 294 -1.00 7.66 2.65
CA SER A 294 0.25 8.34 2.31
C SER A 294 0.02 9.82 2.07
N THR A 295 1.08 10.62 2.17
CA THR A 295 1.05 12.07 1.94
C THR A 295 2.26 12.49 1.11
N ALA A 296 2.04 13.41 0.18
CA ALA A 296 3.09 13.97 -0.66
C ALA A 296 2.93 15.48 -0.82
N TRP A 297 4.06 16.20 -0.82
CA TRP A 297 4.10 17.66 -0.81
C TRP A 297 5.04 18.21 -1.87
N SER A 298 4.66 19.34 -2.45
CA SER A 298 5.55 20.14 -3.30
C SER A 298 6.75 20.65 -2.51
N ASP A 299 7.84 20.97 -3.21
CA ASP A 299 9.08 21.42 -2.59
C ASP A 299 8.94 22.70 -1.76
N ASP A 300 7.97 23.56 -2.10
CA ASP A 300 7.64 24.78 -1.35
C ASP A 300 6.60 24.57 -0.24
N GLY A 301 5.96 23.40 -0.21
CA GLY A 301 4.97 23.04 0.79
C GLY A 301 3.62 23.71 0.63
N LEU A 302 3.33 24.36 -0.49
CA LEU A 302 2.03 24.97 -0.77
C LEU A 302 1.01 23.93 -1.25
N ILE A 303 1.47 23.06 -2.17
CA ILE A 303 0.62 21.98 -2.70
C ILE A 303 0.93 20.70 -1.93
N GLY A 304 -0.12 20.11 -1.38
CA GLY A 304 -0.03 18.84 -0.68
C GLY A 304 -1.18 17.91 -1.03
N TYR A 305 -0.91 16.63 -0.95
CA TYR A 305 -1.89 15.58 -1.18
C TYR A 305 -1.90 14.59 -0.02
N VAL A 306 -3.08 14.06 0.26
CA VAL A 306 -3.27 12.89 1.12
C VAL A 306 -4.04 11.86 0.31
N VAL A 307 -3.51 10.65 0.28
CA VAL A 307 -4.09 9.52 -0.45
C VAL A 307 -4.39 8.41 0.54
N ARG A 308 -5.59 7.88 0.52
CA ARG A 308 -5.96 6.65 1.20
C ARG A 308 -6.83 5.78 0.30
N LEU A 309 -6.96 4.50 0.63
CA LEU A 309 -7.82 3.58 -0.10
C LEU A 309 -9.12 3.40 0.67
N VAL A 310 -10.24 3.59 0.01
CA VAL A 310 -11.57 3.56 0.65
C VAL A 310 -12.55 2.74 -0.16
N ASN A 311 -13.56 2.22 0.55
CA ASN A 311 -14.81 1.83 -0.08
C ASN A 311 -15.75 3.03 -0.06
N ASP A 312 -16.01 3.61 -1.21
CA ASP A 312 -16.94 4.73 -1.31
C ASP A 312 -18.19 4.32 -2.07
N ILE A 313 -19.17 3.79 -1.36
CA ILE A 313 -20.47 3.38 -1.94
C ILE A 313 -21.28 4.59 -2.44
N ASN A 314 -20.98 5.83 -2.00
CA ASN A 314 -21.60 7.02 -2.56
C ASN A 314 -21.05 7.34 -3.94
N GLN A 315 -19.75 7.06 -4.17
CA GLN A 315 -19.16 7.19 -5.50
C GLN A 315 -19.57 6.02 -6.40
N PHE A 316 -19.72 4.83 -5.83
CA PHE A 316 -19.97 3.60 -6.55
C PHE A 316 -21.08 2.79 -5.84
N PRO A 317 -22.32 3.28 -5.82
CA PRO A 317 -23.42 2.58 -5.14
C PRO A 317 -23.69 1.18 -5.67
N GLU A 318 -23.12 0.85 -6.82
CA GLU A 318 -23.23 -0.46 -7.46
C GLU A 318 -22.03 -1.37 -7.17
N ILE A 319 -20.99 -0.83 -6.51
CA ILE A 319 -19.72 -1.50 -6.27
C ILE A 319 -19.49 -1.58 -4.76
N ASP A 320 -20.44 -2.19 -4.07
CA ASP A 320 -20.27 -2.61 -2.69
C ASP A 320 -19.10 -3.62 -2.66
N SER A 321 -18.03 -3.27 -1.90
CA SER A 321 -16.92 -4.19 -1.62
C SER A 321 -15.66 -4.10 -2.48
N VAL A 322 -15.29 -2.93 -2.99
CA VAL A 322 -13.96 -2.66 -3.58
C VAL A 322 -13.30 -1.43 -2.95
N LEU A 323 -11.98 -1.39 -3.00
CA LEU A 323 -11.19 -0.25 -2.56
C LEU A 323 -10.76 0.59 -3.77
N VAL A 324 -10.84 1.91 -3.61
CA VAL A 324 -10.41 2.89 -4.62
C VAL A 324 -9.60 4.00 -3.97
N PRO A 325 -8.65 4.64 -4.68
CA PRO A 325 -7.94 5.78 -4.12
C PRO A 325 -8.87 6.96 -3.87
N GLN A 326 -8.81 7.50 -2.66
CA GLN A 326 -9.42 8.77 -2.29
C GLN A 326 -8.30 9.79 -2.10
N VAL A 327 -8.38 10.90 -2.82
CA VAL A 327 -7.35 11.92 -2.88
C VAL A 327 -7.88 13.25 -2.36
N TRP A 328 -7.20 13.78 -1.35
CA TRP A 328 -7.40 15.14 -0.84
C TRP A 328 -6.24 16.02 -1.25
N LYS A 329 -6.51 17.27 -1.65
CA LYS A 329 -5.51 18.25 -2.08
C LYS A 329 -5.63 19.53 -1.28
N THR A 330 -4.49 20.12 -0.94
CA THR A 330 -4.35 21.50 -0.50
C THR A 330 -3.54 22.30 -1.50
N GLU A 331 -3.79 23.61 -1.59
CA GLU A 331 -3.03 24.56 -2.42
C GLU A 331 -2.52 25.75 -1.60
N ASP A 332 -2.69 25.71 -0.29
CA ASP A 332 -2.37 26.77 0.64
C ASP A 332 -1.57 26.30 1.88
N GLY A 333 -0.79 25.24 1.71
CA GLY A 333 0.06 24.72 2.78
C GLY A 333 -0.67 24.01 3.90
N GLY A 334 -1.83 23.44 3.61
CA GLY A 334 -2.61 22.62 4.52
C GLY A 334 -3.73 23.35 5.28
N ASP A 335 -3.96 24.64 5.01
CA ASP A 335 -5.04 25.38 5.67
C ASP A 335 -6.42 24.95 5.18
N HIS A 336 -6.59 24.73 3.86
CA HIS A 336 -7.80 24.21 3.26
C HIS A 336 -7.54 22.96 2.42
N TRP A 337 -8.51 22.03 2.46
CA TRP A 337 -8.41 20.76 1.76
C TRP A 337 -9.65 20.51 0.91
N THR A 338 -9.44 20.04 -0.30
CA THR A 338 -10.49 19.69 -1.27
C THR A 338 -10.38 18.21 -1.61
N LEU A 339 -11.50 17.49 -1.53
CA LEU A 339 -11.60 16.12 -2.02
C LEU A 339 -11.62 16.13 -3.55
N MET A 340 -10.58 15.55 -4.17
CA MET A 340 -10.39 15.54 -5.63
C MET A 340 -11.16 14.40 -6.30
N THR A 341 -11.21 13.24 -5.66
CA THR A 341 -11.89 12.05 -6.17
C THR A 341 -13.25 11.90 -5.51
N ASN A 342 -14.20 12.76 -5.84
CA ASN A 342 -15.50 12.85 -5.19
C ASN A 342 -16.65 12.21 -5.98
N SER A 343 -16.38 11.57 -7.10
CA SER A 343 -17.37 10.83 -7.89
C SER A 343 -16.72 9.77 -8.75
N ALA A 344 -17.48 8.74 -9.12
CA ALA A 344 -17.08 7.71 -10.09
C ALA A 344 -16.60 8.28 -11.44
N THR A 345 -16.88 9.56 -11.69
CA THR A 345 -16.48 10.25 -12.92
C THR A 345 -15.06 10.78 -12.87
N ASN A 346 -14.47 10.91 -11.67
CA ASN A 346 -13.16 11.55 -11.51
C ASN A 346 -12.00 10.54 -11.60
N MET A 347 -12.18 9.34 -11.05
CA MET A 347 -11.16 8.29 -11.10
C MET A 347 -11.85 6.92 -11.16
N ASN A 348 -11.92 6.33 -12.34
CA ASN A 348 -12.53 5.03 -12.58
C ASN A 348 -11.48 3.95 -12.83
N ILE A 349 -11.04 3.25 -11.77
CA ILE A 349 -10.06 2.17 -11.90
C ILE A 349 -10.60 0.94 -12.66
N ASN A 350 -11.91 0.82 -12.86
CA ASN A 350 -12.46 -0.25 -13.71
C ASN A 350 -12.07 -0.09 -15.19
N ALA A 351 -11.62 1.08 -15.61
CA ALA A 351 -11.06 1.27 -16.96
C ALA A 351 -9.76 0.48 -17.20
N LEU A 352 -9.11 -0.01 -16.12
CA LEU A 352 -7.89 -0.82 -16.17
C LEU A 352 -8.17 -2.33 -16.36
N ASP A 353 -9.43 -2.76 -16.39
CA ASP A 353 -9.82 -4.17 -16.45
C ASP A 353 -9.18 -4.91 -17.64
N THR A 354 -9.09 -4.25 -18.79
CA THR A 354 -8.52 -4.83 -20.01
C THR A 354 -7.02 -5.11 -19.93
N LEU A 355 -6.32 -4.54 -18.96
CA LEU A 355 -4.87 -4.74 -18.78
C LEU A 355 -4.56 -5.96 -17.90
N VAL A 356 -5.39 -6.24 -16.92
CA VAL A 356 -5.07 -7.24 -15.89
C VAL A 356 -6.17 -8.27 -15.65
N SER A 357 -7.39 -8.02 -16.08
CA SER A 357 -8.54 -8.86 -15.76
C SER A 357 -9.36 -9.22 -17.00
N LEU A 358 -10.49 -9.87 -16.77
CA LEU A 358 -11.50 -10.10 -17.81
C LEU A 358 -12.37 -8.84 -17.93
N PRO A 359 -12.75 -8.44 -19.15
CA PRO A 359 -13.61 -7.28 -19.35
C PRO A 359 -14.91 -7.36 -18.52
N GLY A 360 -15.23 -6.25 -17.85
CA GLY A 360 -16.44 -6.14 -17.03
C GLY A 360 -16.33 -6.76 -15.63
N ILE A 361 -15.14 -7.14 -15.19
CA ILE A 361 -14.85 -7.50 -13.80
C ILE A 361 -14.59 -6.22 -13.00
N LEU A 362 -15.12 -6.18 -11.79
CA LEU A 362 -14.83 -5.09 -10.86
C LEU A 362 -13.36 -5.10 -10.48
N MET A 363 -12.77 -3.91 -10.47
CA MET A 363 -11.38 -3.71 -10.07
C MET A 363 -11.33 -3.19 -8.63
N THR A 364 -10.39 -3.69 -7.86
CA THR A 364 -10.07 -3.21 -6.51
C THR A 364 -8.58 -2.96 -6.38
N THR A 365 -8.21 -2.00 -5.55
CA THR A 365 -6.82 -1.90 -5.10
C THR A 365 -6.53 -2.98 -4.05
N ALA A 366 -5.25 -3.29 -3.86
CA ALA A 366 -4.75 -3.90 -2.63
C ALA A 366 -4.84 -2.89 -1.46
N PHE A 367 -4.16 -3.16 -0.35
CA PHE A 367 -4.25 -2.32 0.84
C PHE A 367 -3.11 -1.33 0.97
N ASP A 368 -2.01 -1.60 0.29
CA ASP A 368 -0.81 -0.77 0.32
C ASP A 368 -0.92 0.35 -0.70
N VAL A 369 -0.56 1.57 -0.29
CA VAL A 369 -0.50 2.76 -1.14
C VAL A 369 0.69 3.62 -0.74
N ASP A 370 1.36 4.18 -1.74
CA ASP A 370 2.37 5.22 -1.55
C ASP A 370 2.22 6.30 -2.61
N CYS A 371 2.74 7.51 -2.36
CA CYS A 371 2.61 8.60 -3.31
C CYS A 371 3.78 9.58 -3.29
N ALA A 372 3.97 10.27 -4.41
CA ALA A 372 4.93 11.36 -4.55
C ALA A 372 4.36 12.46 -5.45
N VAL A 373 4.95 13.65 -5.34
CA VAL A 373 4.64 14.82 -6.18
C VAL A 373 5.81 15.06 -7.14
N ASP A 374 5.52 15.19 -8.44
CA ASP A 374 6.53 15.47 -9.47
C ASP A 374 6.96 16.95 -9.49
N THR A 375 7.88 17.30 -10.40
CA THR A 375 8.37 18.68 -10.59
C THR A 375 7.30 19.66 -11.04
N ASN A 376 6.17 19.17 -11.60
CA ASN A 376 5.02 19.97 -12.03
C ASN A 376 3.92 20.05 -10.97
N ASN A 377 4.20 19.55 -9.76
CA ASN A 377 3.25 19.44 -8.65
C ASN A 377 2.07 18.49 -8.93
N ASN A 378 2.23 17.54 -9.83
CA ASN A 378 1.27 16.49 -10.09
C ASN A 378 1.53 15.29 -9.18
N LEU A 379 0.45 14.63 -8.77
CA LEU A 379 0.49 13.47 -7.91
C LEU A 379 0.69 12.19 -8.71
N HIS A 380 1.56 11.32 -8.18
CA HIS A 380 1.75 9.92 -8.58
C HIS A 380 1.41 9.00 -7.41
N ILE A 381 0.67 7.93 -7.66
CA ILE A 381 0.19 6.98 -6.65
C ILE A 381 0.59 5.57 -7.06
N ALA A 382 1.45 4.93 -6.30
CA ALA A 382 1.79 3.53 -6.46
C ALA A 382 0.78 2.65 -5.73
N VAL A 383 0.19 1.71 -6.44
CA VAL A 383 -0.84 0.82 -5.91
C VAL A 383 -0.93 -0.47 -6.72
N ALA A 384 -1.21 -1.61 -6.08
CA ALA A 384 -1.54 -2.83 -6.77
C ALA A 384 -3.05 -2.89 -7.05
N ILE A 385 -3.44 -3.24 -8.28
CA ILE A 385 -4.85 -3.31 -8.72
C ILE A 385 -5.09 -4.63 -9.43
N GLY A 386 -6.23 -5.25 -9.13
CA GLY A 386 -6.64 -6.50 -9.77
C GLY A 386 -8.14 -6.72 -9.73
N GLY A 387 -8.58 -7.79 -10.41
CA GLY A 387 -9.98 -8.18 -10.47
C GLY A 387 -10.51 -8.66 -9.12
N SER A 388 -11.73 -8.25 -8.77
CA SER A 388 -12.39 -8.58 -7.51
C SER A 388 -13.67 -9.38 -7.69
N PRO A 389 -13.89 -10.42 -6.87
CA PRO A 389 -15.19 -11.07 -6.75
C PRO A 389 -16.18 -10.29 -5.88
N GLY A 390 -15.77 -9.13 -5.36
CA GLY A 390 -16.37 -8.45 -4.24
C GLY A 390 -15.67 -8.83 -2.92
N GLY A 391 -15.98 -8.13 -1.81
CA GLY A 391 -15.39 -8.40 -0.51
C GLY A 391 -13.96 -7.87 -0.36
N TYR A 392 -13.61 -6.81 -1.07
CA TYR A 392 -12.31 -6.09 -0.97
C TYR A 392 -11.10 -6.97 -1.24
N SER A 393 -11.20 -7.83 -2.23
CA SER A 393 -10.23 -8.88 -2.46
C SER A 393 -9.79 -8.89 -3.92
N ILE A 394 -8.49 -8.90 -4.16
CA ILE A 394 -7.94 -9.28 -5.46
C ILE A 394 -7.94 -10.81 -5.55
N SER A 395 -8.39 -11.35 -6.68
CA SER A 395 -8.47 -12.79 -6.86
C SER A 395 -7.96 -13.21 -8.24
N SER A 396 -7.02 -14.13 -8.25
CA SER A 396 -6.48 -14.73 -9.48
C SER A 396 -7.54 -15.48 -10.33
N ALA A 397 -8.67 -15.85 -9.74
CA ALA A 397 -9.80 -16.43 -10.48
C ALA A 397 -10.47 -15.43 -11.44
N TYR A 398 -10.26 -14.11 -11.23
CA TYR A 398 -10.83 -13.03 -12.04
C TYR A 398 -9.82 -12.36 -12.96
N GLY A 399 -8.64 -12.94 -13.10
CA GLY A 399 -7.56 -12.46 -13.97
C GLY A 399 -6.26 -12.29 -13.23
N ASN A 400 -5.39 -11.47 -13.78
CA ASN A 400 -4.14 -11.08 -13.15
C ASN A 400 -4.34 -9.80 -12.34
N TRP A 401 -3.27 -9.33 -11.74
CA TRP A 401 -3.14 -8.02 -11.11
C TRP A 401 -1.90 -7.33 -11.68
N GLY A 402 -1.77 -6.07 -11.40
CA GLY A 402 -0.61 -5.27 -11.76
C GLY A 402 -0.31 -4.23 -10.71
N VAL A 403 0.93 -3.77 -10.68
CA VAL A 403 1.31 -2.55 -9.99
C VAL A 403 1.13 -1.40 -10.96
N PHE A 404 0.50 -0.34 -10.50
CA PHE A 404 0.14 0.83 -11.29
C PHE A 404 0.72 2.10 -10.70
N ASP A 405 1.08 3.03 -11.57
CA ASP A 405 1.13 4.45 -11.27
C ASP A 405 -0.20 5.08 -11.68
N ILE A 406 -0.97 5.55 -10.70
CA ILE A 406 -2.14 6.40 -10.96
C ILE A 406 -1.69 7.84 -10.78
N TYR A 407 -1.81 8.66 -11.82
CA TYR A 407 -1.29 10.02 -11.79
C TYR A 407 -2.20 11.03 -12.49
N THR A 408 -1.96 12.30 -12.19
CA THR A 408 -2.58 13.44 -12.85
C THR A 408 -1.54 14.23 -13.62
N THR A 409 -1.99 15.03 -14.60
CA THR A 409 -1.13 15.94 -15.38
C THR A 409 -1.57 17.40 -15.29
N ASP A 410 -2.63 17.68 -14.53
CA ASP A 410 -3.29 18.97 -14.42
C ASP A 410 -3.80 19.26 -12.99
N GLY A 411 -3.11 18.67 -12.03
CA GLY A 411 -3.38 18.89 -10.60
C GLY A 411 -4.64 18.22 -10.07
N GLY A 412 -5.15 17.18 -10.73
CA GLY A 412 -6.23 16.32 -10.22
C GLY A 412 -7.56 16.43 -10.97
N THR A 413 -7.60 17.12 -12.11
CA THR A 413 -8.79 17.15 -12.97
C THR A 413 -8.85 15.91 -13.86
N THR A 414 -7.71 15.54 -14.45
CA THR A 414 -7.56 14.38 -15.31
C THR A 414 -6.67 13.33 -14.65
N TRP A 415 -7.10 12.09 -14.65
CA TRP A 415 -6.38 10.96 -14.06
C TRP A 415 -6.06 9.91 -15.10
N TYR A 416 -4.87 9.35 -14.99
CA TYR A 416 -4.34 8.29 -15.83
C TYR A 416 -3.87 7.12 -14.95
N GLY A 417 -3.89 5.90 -15.49
CA GLY A 417 -3.29 4.72 -14.88
C GLY A 417 -2.33 4.05 -15.85
N GLU A 418 -1.07 3.97 -15.51
CA GLU A 418 -0.04 3.21 -16.23
C GLU A 418 0.30 1.93 -15.47
N MET A 419 0.24 0.78 -16.14
CA MET A 419 0.71 -0.47 -15.54
C MET A 419 2.24 -0.49 -15.57
N VAL A 420 2.87 -0.40 -14.41
CA VAL A 420 4.33 -0.35 -14.29
C VAL A 420 4.96 -1.73 -14.07
N GLY A 421 4.22 -2.67 -13.49
CA GLY A 421 4.66 -4.02 -13.22
C GLY A 421 3.54 -5.04 -13.26
N LYS A 422 3.92 -6.28 -13.51
CA LYS A 422 3.02 -7.44 -13.49
C LYS A 422 3.65 -8.52 -12.61
N PRO A 423 3.42 -8.47 -11.29
CA PRO A 423 3.94 -9.44 -10.36
C PRO A 423 3.44 -10.86 -10.67
N GLU A 424 4.25 -11.86 -10.37
CA GLU A 424 3.88 -13.27 -10.50
C GLU A 424 3.09 -13.76 -9.30
N LEU A 425 3.44 -13.27 -8.09
CA LEU A 425 2.81 -13.64 -6.82
C LEU A 425 2.35 -12.40 -6.06
N PHE A 426 1.06 -12.33 -5.77
CA PHE A 426 0.43 -11.15 -5.18
C PHE A 426 0.78 -10.93 -3.70
N ARG A 427 0.76 -12.00 -2.89
CA ARG A 427 0.85 -11.86 -1.43
C ARG A 427 1.85 -12.80 -0.82
N GLY A 428 2.69 -12.26 0.09
CA GLY A 428 3.40 -13.00 1.11
C GLY A 428 2.62 -13.00 2.42
N GLU A 429 2.51 -14.16 3.08
CA GLU A 429 2.01 -14.29 4.44
C GLU A 429 3.17 -14.76 5.32
N PHE A 430 3.64 -13.87 6.18
CA PHE A 430 4.77 -14.09 7.08
C PHE A 430 4.28 -14.35 8.51
N GLY A 431 5.03 -15.16 9.28
CA GLY A 431 4.61 -15.57 10.61
C GLY A 431 3.96 -16.97 10.62
N ASP A 432 3.61 -17.47 11.79
CA ASP A 432 2.98 -18.79 11.97
C ASP A 432 1.59 -18.73 12.63
N GLY A 433 1.07 -17.50 12.81
CA GLY A 433 -0.24 -17.25 13.43
C GLY A 433 -0.24 -17.40 14.95
N SER A 434 0.89 -17.65 15.59
CA SER A 434 0.98 -17.66 17.04
C SER A 434 0.97 -16.24 17.62
N THR A 435 0.77 -16.13 18.92
CA THR A 435 0.79 -14.82 19.61
C THR A 435 2.16 -14.14 19.58
N THR A 436 3.22 -14.89 19.36
CA THR A 436 4.60 -14.38 19.26
C THR A 436 5.06 -14.15 17.83
N ASN A 437 4.47 -14.85 16.87
CA ASN A 437 4.72 -14.72 15.42
C ASN A 437 3.40 -14.64 14.65
N PRO A 438 2.62 -13.57 14.82
CA PRO A 438 1.35 -13.44 14.13
C PRO A 438 1.56 -13.27 12.64
N PHE A 439 0.51 -13.56 11.88
CA PHE A 439 0.55 -13.35 10.44
C PHE A 439 0.68 -11.87 10.08
N ILE A 440 1.56 -11.60 9.14
CA ILE A 440 1.75 -10.31 8.49
C ILE A 440 1.60 -10.54 6.99
N ASP A 441 0.64 -9.88 6.39
CA ASP A 441 0.43 -9.91 4.95
C ASP A 441 1.22 -8.79 4.27
N GLU A 442 1.82 -9.09 3.12
CA GLU A 442 2.54 -8.14 2.29
C GLU A 442 2.03 -8.27 0.85
N ASP A 443 1.41 -7.23 0.32
CA ASP A 443 0.78 -7.21 -1.00
C ASP A 443 1.66 -6.49 -2.03
N ASP A 444 2.75 -7.12 -2.47
CA ASP A 444 3.76 -6.57 -3.39
C ASP A 444 4.42 -5.25 -2.93
N ARG A 445 3.94 -4.64 -1.87
CA ARG A 445 4.44 -3.41 -1.22
C ARG A 445 4.85 -2.31 -2.22
N PRO A 446 3.94 -1.77 -3.03
CA PRO A 446 4.25 -0.70 -3.96
C PRO A 446 4.73 0.56 -3.22
N GLN A 447 5.83 1.14 -3.68
CA GLN A 447 6.42 2.35 -3.12
C GLN A 447 6.86 3.31 -4.23
N VAL A 448 6.91 4.61 -3.92
CA VAL A 448 7.34 5.66 -4.85
C VAL A 448 8.61 6.32 -4.34
N THR A 449 9.60 6.42 -5.20
CA THR A 449 10.78 7.27 -5.03
C THR A 449 10.78 8.34 -6.12
N ARG A 450 11.15 9.57 -5.79
CA ARG A 450 11.35 10.63 -6.79
C ARG A 450 12.79 11.11 -6.83
N SER A 451 13.25 11.65 -7.97
CA SER A 451 14.50 12.39 -8.01
C SER A 451 14.40 13.66 -7.15
N TRP A 452 15.55 14.16 -6.68
CA TRP A 452 15.58 15.33 -5.81
C TRP A 452 14.88 16.55 -6.41
N ASP A 453 14.94 16.72 -7.73
CA ASP A 453 14.26 17.78 -8.46
C ASP A 453 12.86 17.43 -8.96
N GLY A 454 12.41 16.19 -8.73
CA GLY A 454 11.10 15.71 -9.14
C GLY A 454 10.95 15.45 -10.63
N THR A 455 12.04 15.44 -11.40
CA THR A 455 12.00 15.20 -12.86
C THR A 455 11.94 13.71 -13.22
N LYS A 456 12.17 12.82 -12.24
CA LYS A 456 12.04 11.37 -12.38
C LYS A 456 11.17 10.83 -11.24
N ILE A 457 10.32 9.85 -11.58
CA ILE A 457 9.50 9.09 -10.65
C ILE A 457 9.83 7.62 -10.81
N PHE A 458 9.97 6.90 -9.72
CA PHE A 458 10.27 5.48 -9.68
C PHE A 458 9.20 4.76 -8.89
N ILE A 459 8.55 3.78 -9.51
CA ILE A 459 7.61 2.89 -8.84
C ILE A 459 8.33 1.56 -8.61
N SER A 460 8.36 1.13 -7.36
CA SER A 460 8.98 -0.13 -6.93
C SER A 460 7.92 -1.08 -6.37
N TRP A 461 8.20 -2.38 -6.51
CA TRP A 461 7.40 -3.44 -5.88
C TRP A 461 8.30 -4.64 -5.56
N PHE A 462 7.78 -5.58 -4.79
CA PHE A 462 8.51 -6.74 -4.32
C PHE A 462 7.78 -8.02 -4.73
N ASP A 463 8.43 -8.89 -5.50
CA ASP A 463 7.81 -10.10 -6.07
C ASP A 463 8.80 -11.27 -6.10
N THR A 464 8.33 -12.48 -5.87
CA THR A 464 9.14 -13.70 -5.93
C THR A 464 9.19 -14.22 -7.35
N ASP A 465 10.39 -14.38 -7.92
CA ASP A 465 10.59 -15.04 -9.21
C ASP A 465 10.25 -16.55 -9.11
N THR A 466 9.10 -16.94 -9.68
CA THR A 466 8.64 -18.33 -9.64
C THR A 466 9.48 -19.27 -10.49
N ALA A 467 10.19 -18.75 -11.50
CA ALA A 467 11.09 -19.54 -12.32
C ALA A 467 12.33 -19.96 -11.53
N GLU A 468 12.78 -19.12 -10.61
CA GLU A 468 13.93 -19.42 -9.75
C GLU A 468 13.54 -20.22 -8.50
N PHE A 469 12.46 -19.81 -7.82
CA PHE A 469 12.05 -20.39 -6.53
C PHE A 469 11.03 -21.53 -6.68
N GLY A 470 10.61 -21.84 -7.89
CA GLY A 470 9.76 -22.98 -8.25
C GLY A 470 8.26 -22.71 -8.14
N SER A 471 7.50 -23.22 -9.10
CA SER A 471 6.05 -23.05 -9.25
C SER A 471 5.19 -23.71 -8.14
N GLY A 472 5.80 -24.31 -7.15
CA GLY A 472 5.11 -24.83 -5.97
C GLY A 472 4.94 -23.79 -4.85
N ASN A 473 5.55 -22.62 -4.95
CA ASN A 473 5.37 -21.51 -4.04
C ASN A 473 4.21 -20.64 -4.57
N LEU A 474 3.11 -20.68 -3.88
CA LEU A 474 1.91 -19.89 -4.21
C LEU A 474 1.85 -18.57 -3.43
N ALA A 475 2.93 -18.22 -2.71
CA ALA A 475 3.02 -17.05 -1.87
C ALA A 475 4.33 -16.28 -2.10
N ASN A 476 4.27 -14.96 -2.04
CA ASN A 476 5.40 -14.05 -2.21
C ASN A 476 6.28 -14.04 -0.94
N LEU A 477 7.08 -15.10 -0.74
CA LEU A 477 7.90 -15.32 0.47
C LEU A 477 9.41 -15.18 0.24
N SER A 478 9.82 -15.01 -0.99
CA SER A 478 11.23 -14.79 -1.38
C SER A 478 11.31 -13.63 -2.37
N PRO A 479 10.91 -12.41 -1.96
CA PRO A 479 10.76 -11.31 -2.88
C PRO A 479 12.09 -10.75 -3.34
N ASP A 480 12.15 -10.43 -4.63
CA ASP A 480 13.09 -9.56 -5.28
C ASP A 480 12.54 -8.14 -5.35
N TRP A 481 13.44 -7.20 -5.51
CA TRP A 481 13.09 -5.80 -5.70
C TRP A 481 13.01 -5.45 -7.18
N HIS A 482 11.83 -5.01 -7.60
CA HIS A 482 11.55 -4.55 -8.96
C HIS A 482 11.32 -3.05 -9.00
N VAL A 483 11.67 -2.42 -10.13
CA VAL A 483 11.46 -0.99 -10.34
C VAL A 483 11.17 -0.66 -11.80
N ARG A 484 10.38 0.40 -12.02
CA ARG A 484 10.20 1.07 -13.31
C ARG A 484 10.24 2.57 -13.11
N GLY A 485 11.01 3.30 -13.93
CA GLY A 485 11.20 4.74 -13.81
C GLY A 485 10.51 5.51 -14.94
N LEU A 486 9.97 6.69 -14.62
CA LEU A 486 9.37 7.66 -15.54
C LEU A 486 10.26 8.89 -15.66
N ASP A 487 10.49 9.36 -16.88
CA ASP A 487 11.00 10.71 -17.15
C ASP A 487 9.85 11.70 -17.27
N VAL A 488 9.60 12.47 -16.21
CA VAL A 488 8.51 13.45 -16.12
C VAL A 488 8.66 14.55 -17.21
N ASN A 489 9.89 14.93 -17.56
CA ASN A 489 10.13 15.94 -18.61
C ASN A 489 9.70 15.46 -20.01
N SER A 490 9.57 14.17 -20.21
CA SER A 490 9.09 13.59 -21.47
C SER A 490 7.56 13.56 -21.58
N MET A 491 6.84 13.85 -20.48
CA MET A 491 5.39 13.71 -20.44
C MET A 491 4.67 14.70 -21.35
N ASN A 492 3.78 14.17 -22.17
CA ASN A 492 2.77 14.96 -22.83
C ASN A 492 1.58 15.16 -21.89
N LEU A 493 1.42 16.36 -21.36
CA LEU A 493 0.40 16.66 -20.35
C LEU A 493 -1.04 16.48 -20.86
N SER A 494 -1.27 16.50 -22.18
CA SER A 494 -2.62 16.31 -22.76
C SER A 494 -3.00 14.84 -22.93
N THR A 495 -2.03 13.93 -22.99
CA THR A 495 -2.26 12.49 -23.22
C THR A 495 -1.80 11.62 -22.08
N GLY A 496 -1.07 12.17 -21.10
CA GLY A 496 -0.42 11.42 -20.04
C GLY A 496 0.79 10.60 -20.47
N ILE A 497 1.11 10.52 -21.76
CA ILE A 497 2.19 9.67 -22.27
C ILE A 497 3.54 10.27 -21.91
N GLY A 498 4.35 9.54 -21.16
CA GLY A 498 5.75 9.82 -20.85
C GLY A 498 6.66 8.67 -21.26
N ASN A 499 7.97 8.88 -21.20
CA ASN A 499 8.95 7.83 -21.44
C ASN A 499 9.29 7.11 -20.13
N TRP A 500 9.17 5.80 -20.17
CA TRP A 500 9.48 4.90 -19.08
C TRP A 500 10.75 4.08 -19.36
N THR A 501 11.33 3.53 -18.32
CA THR A 501 12.29 2.44 -18.46
C THR A 501 11.56 1.13 -18.74
N ASP A 502 12.30 0.08 -19.13
CA ASP A 502 11.80 -1.28 -18.94
C ASP A 502 11.59 -1.56 -17.44
N SER A 503 10.76 -2.55 -17.12
CA SER A 503 10.69 -3.12 -15.78
C SER A 503 12.02 -3.86 -15.48
N MET A 504 12.63 -3.54 -14.35
CA MET A 504 13.92 -4.09 -13.94
C MET A 504 13.77 -4.88 -12.64
N ASN A 505 14.22 -6.15 -12.62
CA ASN A 505 14.51 -6.83 -11.36
C ASN A 505 15.89 -6.36 -10.90
N MET A 506 15.94 -5.58 -9.83
CA MET A 506 17.17 -4.97 -9.33
C MET A 506 18.05 -5.96 -8.58
N THR A 507 17.47 -7.00 -8.01
CA THR A 507 18.17 -7.92 -7.11
C THR A 507 18.40 -9.32 -7.68
N ASP A 508 17.90 -9.60 -8.90
CA ASP A 508 18.13 -10.88 -9.59
C ASP A 508 19.62 -11.21 -9.63
N GLN A 509 19.96 -12.42 -9.17
CA GLN A 509 21.32 -12.95 -9.14
C GLN A 509 22.33 -12.16 -8.30
N THR A 510 21.86 -11.35 -7.35
CA THR A 510 22.69 -10.59 -6.41
C THR A 510 22.75 -11.23 -5.02
N ALA A 511 23.39 -10.56 -4.07
CA ALA A 511 23.38 -10.99 -2.67
C ALA A 511 22.02 -10.77 -1.97
N ALA A 512 21.15 -9.95 -2.55
CA ALA A 512 19.79 -9.63 -2.04
C ALA A 512 18.68 -10.48 -2.68
N ASP A 513 19.03 -11.32 -3.65
CA ASP A 513 18.12 -12.17 -4.43
C ASP A 513 17.25 -13.07 -3.55
N GLY A 514 15.94 -12.86 -3.60
CA GLY A 514 14.95 -13.57 -2.78
C GLY A 514 14.94 -13.21 -1.29
N PHE A 515 15.58 -12.10 -0.87
CA PHE A 515 15.66 -11.68 0.53
C PHE A 515 15.01 -10.33 0.82
N CYS A 516 14.45 -9.65 -0.17
CA CYS A 516 13.94 -8.28 -0.04
C CYS A 516 12.60 -8.17 0.73
N THR A 517 12.49 -8.88 1.86
CA THR A 517 11.29 -8.86 2.71
C THR A 517 11.15 -7.50 3.39
N PHE A 518 9.94 -6.97 3.41
CA PHE A 518 9.59 -5.67 4.02
C PHE A 518 10.52 -4.53 3.58
N GLY A 519 10.82 -4.47 2.28
CA GLY A 519 11.70 -3.47 1.71
C GLY A 519 11.20 -2.05 1.97
N CYS A 520 12.10 -1.15 2.36
CA CYS A 520 11.85 0.26 2.60
C CYS A 520 12.67 1.09 1.64
N LEU A 521 12.04 1.92 0.82
CA LEU A 521 12.70 2.85 -0.09
C LEU A 521 12.75 4.26 0.48
N SER A 522 13.78 5.00 0.10
CA SER A 522 13.83 6.43 0.38
C SER A 522 12.88 7.18 -0.56
N TYR A 523 12.25 8.24 -0.04
CA TYR A 523 11.43 9.14 -0.85
C TYR A 523 12.26 9.83 -1.97
N TYR A 524 13.54 10.10 -1.74
CA TYR A 524 14.44 10.70 -2.72
C TYR A 524 15.50 9.71 -3.22
N SER A 525 15.74 9.74 -4.54
CA SER A 525 16.86 9.07 -5.20
C SER A 525 18.16 9.85 -5.05
N ILE A 526 19.26 9.19 -5.39
CA ILE A 526 20.63 9.71 -5.38
C ILE A 526 21.14 9.81 -6.80
N SER A 527 21.31 11.02 -7.33
CA SER A 527 21.95 11.20 -8.64
C SER A 527 23.44 10.83 -8.55
N ASN A 528 23.89 9.90 -9.38
CA ASN A 528 25.25 9.42 -9.45
C ASN A 528 25.71 9.18 -10.90
N SER A 529 26.89 8.61 -11.11
CA SER A 529 27.46 8.39 -12.45
C SER A 529 26.72 7.33 -13.28
N CYS A 530 25.90 6.48 -12.67
CA CYS A 530 25.04 5.52 -13.37
C CYS A 530 23.75 6.17 -13.87
N GLY A 531 23.20 7.11 -13.10
CA GLY A 531 21.89 7.76 -13.27
C GLY A 531 21.28 8.06 -11.92
N GLU A 532 20.14 7.43 -11.58
CA GLU A 532 19.46 7.59 -10.30
C GLU A 532 19.62 6.34 -9.44
N GLY A 533 20.41 6.43 -8.38
CA GLY A 533 20.52 5.43 -7.33
C GLY A 533 19.30 5.46 -6.43
N LEU A 534 18.73 4.31 -6.13
CA LEU A 534 17.55 4.21 -5.27
C LEU A 534 17.95 3.60 -3.92
N PRO A 535 18.02 4.39 -2.83
CA PRO A 535 18.31 3.84 -1.51
C PRO A 535 17.21 2.88 -1.08
N MET A 536 17.59 1.66 -0.73
CA MET A 536 16.67 0.62 -0.28
C MET A 536 17.28 -0.19 0.86
N VAL A 537 16.48 -0.46 1.88
CA VAL A 537 16.80 -1.33 3.02
C VAL A 537 15.77 -2.45 3.07
N TYR A 538 16.21 -3.68 3.25
CA TYR A 538 15.31 -4.81 3.48
C TYR A 538 15.56 -5.45 4.85
N VAL A 539 14.56 -6.19 5.30
CA VAL A 539 14.58 -6.94 6.56
C VAL A 539 14.93 -8.38 6.28
N GLN A 540 16.00 -8.88 6.86
CA GLN A 540 16.30 -10.29 6.80
C GLN A 540 15.65 -11.04 7.97
N LEU A 541 14.66 -11.86 7.65
CA LEU A 541 14.06 -12.82 8.57
C LEU A 541 14.93 -14.09 8.66
N GLN A 542 14.92 -14.77 9.81
CA GLN A 542 15.56 -16.08 9.94
C GLN A 542 14.79 -17.16 9.15
N SER A 543 13.50 -17.00 9.02
CA SER A 543 12.59 -17.75 8.15
C SER A 543 11.32 -16.91 7.95
N PRO A 544 10.48 -17.20 6.96
CA PRO A 544 9.19 -16.52 6.81
C PRO A 544 8.30 -16.59 8.07
N GLN A 545 8.50 -17.55 8.95
CA GLN A 545 7.77 -17.70 10.21
C GLN A 545 8.44 -16.99 11.41
N SER A 546 9.53 -16.26 11.23
CA SER A 546 10.30 -15.66 12.35
C SER A 546 10.08 -14.16 12.53
N THR A 547 8.90 -13.65 12.21
CA THR A 547 8.58 -12.21 12.30
C THR A 547 8.70 -11.62 13.71
N GLY A 548 8.43 -12.42 14.74
CA GLY A 548 8.55 -12.03 16.16
C GLY A 548 9.95 -12.14 16.75
N SER A 549 10.93 -12.62 15.99
CA SER A 549 12.33 -12.78 16.43
C SER A 549 13.18 -11.59 15.98
N VAL A 550 14.40 -11.51 16.53
CA VAL A 550 15.39 -10.50 16.14
C VAL A 550 15.61 -10.57 14.61
N VAL A 551 15.55 -9.43 13.97
CA VAL A 551 15.79 -9.25 12.54
C VAL A 551 17.01 -8.37 12.31
N SER A 552 17.68 -8.57 11.17
CA SER A 552 18.79 -7.75 10.72
C SER A 552 18.38 -6.93 9.51
N PHE A 553 18.92 -5.73 9.39
CA PHE A 553 18.71 -4.86 8.26
C PHE A 553 19.90 -4.88 7.31
N TYR A 554 19.61 -4.79 6.03
CA TYR A 554 20.61 -4.71 4.97
C TYR A 554 20.29 -3.59 4.01
N TYR A 555 21.25 -2.72 3.79
CA TYR A 555 21.19 -1.73 2.72
C TYR A 555 21.60 -2.38 1.40
N VAL A 556 20.88 -2.04 0.33
CA VAL A 556 21.19 -2.47 -1.03
C VAL A 556 22.03 -1.39 -1.69
N ASP A 557 23.33 -1.67 -1.82
CA ASP A 557 24.26 -0.78 -2.50
C ASP A 557 24.33 -1.11 -4.00
N GLY A 558 24.34 -0.07 -4.84
CA GLY A 558 24.44 -0.18 -6.29
C GLY A 558 23.11 -0.32 -7.03
N GLY A 559 21.95 -0.23 -6.33
CA GLY A 559 20.64 -0.16 -6.97
C GLY A 559 20.48 1.13 -7.77
N CYS A 560 20.56 1.07 -9.11
CA CYS A 560 20.61 2.25 -9.98
C CYS A 560 19.78 2.07 -11.25
N VAL A 561 19.04 3.13 -11.60
CA VAL A 561 18.32 3.27 -12.86
C VAL A 561 19.16 4.14 -13.81
N PRO A 562 19.68 3.59 -14.93
CA PRO A 562 20.54 4.34 -15.84
C PRO A 562 19.82 5.50 -16.53
N GLU A 563 20.50 6.64 -16.68
CA GLU A 563 19.92 7.84 -17.31
C GLU A 563 19.43 7.58 -18.74
N GLY A 564 20.10 6.77 -19.52
CA GLY A 564 19.74 6.45 -20.90
C GLY A 564 18.62 5.39 -21.06
N SER A 565 18.01 4.90 -19.98
CA SER A 565 17.06 3.78 -20.03
C SER A 565 15.60 4.18 -20.27
N TYR A 566 15.26 5.47 -20.29
CA TYR A 566 13.89 5.99 -20.47
C TYR A 566 13.47 6.01 -21.94
N THR A 567 13.33 4.85 -22.55
CA THR A 567 13.12 4.70 -24.00
C THR A 567 11.75 4.14 -24.37
N MET A 568 10.98 3.66 -23.41
CA MET A 568 9.68 3.03 -23.65
C MET A 568 8.57 4.05 -23.51
N PRO A 569 7.77 4.33 -24.56
CA PRO A 569 6.59 5.17 -24.40
C PRO A 569 5.60 4.48 -23.45
N GLY A 570 5.00 5.25 -22.55
CA GLY A 570 3.91 4.79 -21.71
C GLY A 570 2.64 4.49 -22.51
N HIS A 571 1.79 3.68 -21.91
CA HIS A 571 0.48 3.32 -22.47
C HIS A 571 -0.63 3.56 -21.44
N PRO A 572 -0.75 4.80 -20.92
CA PRO A 572 -1.70 5.09 -19.85
C PRO A 572 -3.14 4.94 -20.31
N VAL A 573 -3.96 4.43 -19.41
CA VAL A 573 -5.42 4.43 -19.57
C VAL A 573 -6.00 5.68 -18.90
N LEU A 574 -6.89 6.38 -19.60
CA LEU A 574 -7.60 7.52 -19.05
C LEU A 574 -8.66 7.02 -18.03
N LEU A 575 -8.55 7.46 -16.78
CA LEU A 575 -9.44 7.08 -15.68
C LEU A 575 -10.60 8.09 -15.47
N THR A 576 -10.49 9.29 -16.01
CA THR A 576 -11.47 10.39 -15.84
C THR A 576 -12.67 10.28 -16.76
N ALA A 577 -12.80 9.23 -17.53
CA ALA A 577 -13.93 9.08 -18.42
C ALA A 577 -15.23 8.85 -17.62
N PRO A 578 -16.29 9.62 -17.89
CA PRO A 578 -17.55 9.44 -17.20
C PRO A 578 -18.11 8.05 -17.48
N LEU A 579 -18.30 7.25 -16.43
CA LEU A 579 -19.16 6.08 -16.51
C LEU A 579 -20.60 6.57 -16.76
N GLY A 580 -21.14 6.25 -17.91
CA GLY A 580 -22.57 6.19 -18.09
C GLY A 580 -23.31 7.36 -18.73
N ILE A 581 -22.88 8.61 -18.68
CA ILE A 581 -23.61 9.67 -19.40
C ILE A 581 -23.15 9.75 -20.87
N SER A 582 -21.90 9.47 -21.17
CA SER A 582 -21.41 9.35 -22.54
C SER A 582 -21.81 8.03 -23.20
N ASP A 583 -21.91 6.96 -22.43
CA ASP A 583 -22.38 5.66 -22.93
C ASP A 583 -23.89 5.66 -23.17
N LEU A 584 -24.68 6.30 -22.28
CA LEU A 584 -26.09 6.60 -22.56
C LEU A 584 -26.27 7.48 -23.82
N LYS A 585 -25.39 8.44 -24.06
CA LYS A 585 -25.43 9.24 -25.29
C LYS A 585 -24.95 8.48 -26.53
N LYS A 586 -24.05 7.52 -26.36
CA LYS A 586 -23.48 6.73 -27.44
C LYS A 586 -24.28 5.45 -27.70
N SER A 587 -24.67 4.71 -26.65
CA SER A 587 -25.46 3.49 -26.75
C SER A 587 -26.98 3.72 -26.66
N GLY A 588 -27.42 4.84 -26.11
CA GLY A 588 -28.86 5.14 -25.92
C GLY A 588 -29.53 4.35 -24.80
N PHE A 589 -28.78 3.59 -24.01
CA PHE A 589 -29.28 2.83 -22.85
C PHE A 589 -28.17 2.55 -21.84
N ASP A 590 -28.55 2.21 -20.60
CA ASP A 590 -27.69 1.79 -19.53
C ASP A 590 -28.18 0.49 -18.90
N VAL A 591 -27.28 -0.30 -18.32
CA VAL A 591 -27.57 -1.61 -17.73
C VAL A 591 -26.91 -1.72 -16.37
N SER A 592 -27.69 -1.95 -15.31
CA SER A 592 -27.16 -2.21 -13.97
C SER A 592 -26.44 -3.55 -13.87
N ALA A 593 -25.70 -3.77 -12.79
CA ALA A 593 -25.39 -5.13 -12.35
C ALA A 593 -26.68 -5.90 -12.03
N ASN A 594 -26.64 -7.22 -12.15
CA ASN A 594 -27.77 -8.04 -11.74
C ASN A 594 -27.85 -8.20 -10.21
N TYR A 595 -29.06 -8.23 -9.67
CA TYR A 595 -29.27 -8.38 -8.23
C TYR A 595 -30.46 -9.31 -7.94
N PRO A 596 -30.31 -10.23 -6.96
CA PRO A 596 -29.08 -10.54 -6.23
C PRO A 596 -27.98 -11.14 -7.13
N ASN A 597 -26.72 -11.01 -6.74
CA ASN A 597 -25.58 -11.67 -7.34
C ASN A 597 -24.53 -11.97 -6.23
N PRO A 598 -24.18 -13.25 -5.92
CA PRO A 598 -24.67 -14.47 -6.55
C PRO A 598 -26.14 -14.81 -6.23
N PHE A 599 -26.79 -15.56 -7.12
CA PHE A 599 -28.23 -15.90 -7.02
C PHE A 599 -28.51 -17.38 -7.29
N ASN A 600 -29.73 -17.81 -6.95
CA ASN A 600 -30.25 -19.16 -7.24
C ASN A 600 -31.55 -19.01 -8.05
N GLY A 601 -31.62 -19.66 -9.21
CA GLY A 601 -32.76 -19.68 -10.11
C GLY A 601 -32.88 -18.40 -10.94
N SER A 602 -33.18 -17.26 -10.37
CA SER A 602 -33.37 -16.01 -11.12
C SER A 602 -32.76 -14.78 -10.43
N THR A 603 -32.44 -13.79 -11.24
CA THR A 603 -31.93 -12.47 -10.80
C THR A 603 -32.58 -11.35 -11.63
N MET A 604 -32.46 -10.12 -11.20
CA MET A 604 -32.99 -8.95 -11.90
C MET A 604 -31.86 -8.06 -12.41
N VAL A 605 -32.12 -7.37 -13.51
CA VAL A 605 -31.25 -6.34 -14.07
C VAL A 605 -32.09 -5.12 -14.45
N ASP A 606 -31.60 -3.93 -14.13
CA ASP A 606 -32.22 -2.69 -14.55
C ASP A 606 -31.64 -2.22 -15.87
N VAL A 607 -32.50 -1.95 -16.83
CA VAL A 607 -32.14 -1.39 -18.13
C VAL A 607 -32.79 -0.03 -18.27
N THR A 608 -32.01 1.03 -18.33
CA THR A 608 -32.49 2.40 -18.51
C THR A 608 -32.38 2.78 -19.96
N LEU A 609 -33.49 3.06 -20.61
CA LEU A 609 -33.59 3.42 -22.02
C LEU A 609 -33.76 4.94 -22.20
N ALA A 610 -33.00 5.54 -23.11
CA ALA A 610 -33.19 6.96 -23.49
C ALA A 610 -34.46 7.19 -24.31
N LYS A 611 -34.95 6.16 -25.03
CA LYS A 611 -36.18 6.15 -25.83
C LYS A 611 -36.78 4.74 -25.84
N PRO A 612 -38.07 4.58 -26.12
CA PRO A 612 -38.67 3.25 -26.20
C PRO A 612 -37.93 2.37 -27.23
N ALA A 613 -37.64 1.12 -26.83
CA ALA A 613 -36.90 0.17 -27.65
C ALA A 613 -37.15 -1.29 -27.22
N ASP A 614 -36.82 -2.21 -28.12
CA ASP A 614 -36.71 -3.64 -27.79
C ASP A 614 -35.34 -3.89 -27.10
N VAL A 615 -35.37 -4.71 -26.08
CA VAL A 615 -34.17 -5.13 -25.32
C VAL A 615 -34.03 -6.66 -25.45
N THR A 616 -32.86 -7.12 -25.88
CA THR A 616 -32.55 -8.56 -25.91
C THR A 616 -31.48 -8.87 -24.89
N ILE A 617 -31.73 -9.83 -24.02
CA ILE A 617 -30.74 -10.38 -23.08
C ILE A 617 -30.30 -11.74 -23.61
N GLU A 618 -29.01 -11.92 -23.80
CA GLU A 618 -28.36 -13.16 -24.23
C GLU A 618 -27.46 -13.65 -23.09
N LEU A 619 -27.63 -14.88 -22.67
CA LEU A 619 -26.83 -15.52 -21.62
C LEU A 619 -25.83 -16.49 -22.26
N SER A 620 -24.57 -16.43 -21.82
CA SER A 620 -23.52 -17.32 -22.32
C SER A 620 -22.60 -17.82 -21.19
N ASN A 621 -21.98 -18.97 -21.42
CA ASN A 621 -20.89 -19.42 -20.55
C ASN A 621 -19.60 -18.60 -20.82
N MET A 622 -18.58 -18.85 -20.00
CA MET A 622 -17.32 -18.11 -20.06
C MET A 622 -16.50 -18.36 -21.35
N VAL A 623 -16.80 -19.40 -22.11
CA VAL A 623 -16.20 -19.63 -23.44
C VAL A 623 -17.01 -19.02 -24.58
N GLY A 624 -18.08 -18.23 -24.26
CA GLY A 624 -18.86 -17.48 -25.22
C GLY A 624 -20.00 -18.27 -25.90
N GLN A 625 -20.24 -19.53 -25.50
CA GLN A 625 -21.37 -20.30 -26.02
C GLN A 625 -22.68 -19.75 -25.46
N VAL A 626 -23.59 -19.33 -26.34
CA VAL A 626 -24.92 -18.85 -25.98
C VAL A 626 -25.77 -19.97 -25.46
N LEU A 627 -26.33 -19.80 -24.27
CA LEU A 627 -27.16 -20.78 -23.56
C LEU A 627 -28.64 -20.38 -23.58
N SER A 628 -28.96 -19.10 -23.55
CA SER A 628 -30.32 -18.59 -23.56
C SER A 628 -30.37 -17.20 -24.20
N THR A 629 -31.50 -16.88 -24.82
CA THR A 629 -31.77 -15.54 -25.38
C THR A 629 -33.22 -15.17 -25.11
N LYS A 630 -33.45 -13.97 -24.56
CA LYS A 630 -34.79 -13.44 -24.30
C LYS A 630 -34.92 -12.01 -24.80
N THR A 631 -35.98 -11.72 -25.56
CA THR A 631 -36.27 -10.37 -26.05
C THR A 631 -37.51 -9.81 -25.35
N TYR A 632 -37.35 -8.62 -24.80
CA TYR A 632 -38.44 -7.80 -24.25
C TYR A 632 -38.77 -6.73 -25.29
N LYS A 633 -40.03 -6.69 -25.72
CA LYS A 633 -40.47 -5.79 -26.77
C LYS A 633 -41.14 -4.53 -26.23
N ASP A 634 -40.98 -3.43 -26.96
CA ASP A 634 -41.68 -2.17 -26.73
C ASP A 634 -41.50 -1.61 -25.30
N LEU A 635 -40.29 -1.77 -24.73
CA LEU A 635 -40.02 -1.21 -23.42
C LEU A 635 -39.98 0.33 -23.45
N SER A 636 -40.58 0.94 -22.44
CA SER A 636 -40.67 2.41 -22.34
C SER A 636 -39.31 3.06 -22.07
N ALA A 637 -39.18 4.32 -22.45
CA ALA A 637 -38.05 5.15 -22.00
C ALA A 637 -38.03 5.22 -20.47
N GLY A 638 -36.84 5.29 -19.88
CA GLY A 638 -36.61 5.24 -18.45
C GLY A 638 -36.20 3.85 -17.96
N LYS A 639 -36.28 3.64 -16.69
CA LYS A 639 -35.81 2.42 -16.01
C LYS A 639 -36.79 1.26 -16.17
N ASN A 640 -36.31 0.13 -16.65
CA ASN A 640 -37.07 -1.12 -16.84
C ASN A 640 -36.41 -2.24 -16.04
N HIS A 641 -37.18 -2.94 -15.20
CA HIS A 641 -36.72 -4.07 -14.42
C HIS A 641 -36.93 -5.37 -15.19
N LEU A 642 -35.85 -6.02 -15.57
CA LEU A 642 -35.89 -7.24 -16.38
C LEU A 642 -35.39 -8.44 -15.59
N THR A 643 -36.06 -9.56 -15.72
CA THR A 643 -35.68 -10.79 -15.00
C THR A 643 -34.84 -11.71 -15.89
N ILE A 644 -33.69 -12.09 -15.40
CA ILE A 644 -32.83 -13.15 -15.94
C ILE A 644 -33.17 -14.45 -15.23
N ASP A 645 -33.60 -15.43 -15.99
CA ASP A 645 -33.88 -16.80 -15.50
C ASP A 645 -32.71 -17.71 -15.89
N ALA A 646 -32.06 -18.28 -14.88
CA ALA A 646 -30.96 -19.21 -15.00
C ALA A 646 -31.23 -20.48 -14.16
N SER A 647 -32.51 -20.85 -13.98
CA SER A 647 -32.92 -21.99 -13.17
C SER A 647 -32.34 -23.33 -13.66
N ASP A 648 -32.07 -23.43 -14.97
CA ASP A 648 -31.48 -24.59 -15.60
C ASP A 648 -29.95 -24.57 -15.68
N PHE A 649 -29.32 -23.55 -15.10
CA PHE A 649 -27.87 -23.38 -15.18
C PHE A 649 -27.20 -24.03 -13.96
N ALA A 650 -26.08 -24.67 -14.21
CA ALA A 650 -25.23 -25.18 -13.12
C ALA A 650 -24.61 -24.00 -12.32
N ALA A 651 -24.26 -24.25 -11.06
CA ALA A 651 -23.51 -23.26 -10.28
C ALA A 651 -22.21 -22.86 -11.01
N GLY A 652 -21.96 -21.57 -11.16
CA GLY A 652 -20.82 -21.07 -11.90
C GLY A 652 -20.97 -19.62 -12.36
N LEU A 653 -19.95 -19.16 -13.10
CA LEU A 653 -19.93 -17.83 -13.71
C LEU A 653 -20.46 -17.87 -15.14
N TYR A 654 -21.25 -16.87 -15.47
CA TYR A 654 -21.86 -16.69 -16.78
C TYR A 654 -21.79 -15.22 -17.19
N LEU A 655 -21.92 -14.98 -18.51
CA LEU A 655 -22.06 -13.65 -19.07
C LEU A 655 -23.51 -13.40 -19.48
N TYR A 656 -24.01 -12.20 -19.24
CA TYR A 656 -25.23 -11.73 -19.87
C TYR A 656 -24.92 -10.50 -20.74
N LYS A 657 -25.47 -10.50 -21.95
CA LYS A 657 -25.33 -9.40 -22.92
C LYS A 657 -26.70 -8.77 -23.14
N VAL A 658 -26.78 -7.49 -22.87
CA VAL A 658 -27.98 -6.70 -23.13
C VAL A 658 -27.79 -5.95 -24.44
N LYS A 659 -28.69 -6.19 -25.39
CA LYS A 659 -28.64 -5.61 -26.74
C LYS A 659 -29.84 -4.69 -26.93
N VAL A 660 -29.60 -3.46 -27.40
CA VAL A 660 -30.62 -2.47 -27.73
C VAL A 660 -30.25 -1.83 -29.06
N GLY A 661 -31.06 -2.02 -30.09
CA GLY A 661 -30.71 -1.59 -31.44
C GLY A 661 -29.46 -2.33 -31.96
N GLY A 662 -28.41 -1.61 -32.24
CA GLY A 662 -27.11 -2.17 -32.68
C GLY A 662 -26.05 -2.22 -31.58
N GLU A 663 -26.36 -1.72 -30.40
CA GLU A 663 -25.41 -1.60 -29.28
C GLU A 663 -25.55 -2.76 -28.30
N VAL A 664 -24.45 -3.10 -27.59
CA VAL A 664 -24.36 -4.24 -26.69
C VAL A 664 -23.62 -3.85 -25.42
N VAL A 665 -24.20 -4.16 -24.26
CA VAL A 665 -23.54 -4.11 -22.96
C VAL A 665 -23.39 -5.53 -22.42
N THR A 666 -22.19 -5.91 -21.99
CA THR A 666 -21.90 -7.25 -21.43
C THR A 666 -21.57 -7.13 -19.95
N ARG A 667 -22.13 -8.04 -19.14
CA ARG A 667 -21.91 -8.13 -17.70
C ARG A 667 -21.72 -9.59 -17.29
N THR A 668 -21.14 -9.80 -16.10
CA THR A 668 -21.01 -11.12 -15.48
C THR A 668 -22.09 -11.36 -14.43
N MET A 669 -22.46 -12.62 -14.23
CA MET A 669 -23.34 -13.06 -13.15
C MET A 669 -22.86 -14.38 -12.56
N SER A 670 -23.14 -14.63 -11.29
CA SER A 670 -22.79 -15.85 -10.56
C SER A 670 -24.04 -16.59 -10.13
N VAL A 671 -24.16 -17.83 -10.58
CA VAL A 671 -25.24 -18.76 -10.19
C VAL A 671 -24.73 -19.66 -9.07
N LYS A 672 -25.55 -19.83 -7.99
CA LYS A 672 -25.25 -20.68 -6.83
C LYS A 672 -25.76 -22.10 -7.06
#